data_505f6bbd52c0dc347002d7dcb254e592
#
_entry.id   505f6bbd52c0dc347002d7dcb254e592
#
_cell.length_a   1.000
_cell.length_b   1.000
_cell.length_c   1.000
_cell.angle_alpha   90.00
_cell.angle_beta   90.00
_cell.angle_gamma   90.00
#
_symmetry.space_group_name_H-M   'P 1'
#
loop_
_entity.id
_entity.type
_entity.pdbx_description
1 polymer ?
#
loop_
_entity_poly.entity_id
_entity_poly.type
_entity_poly.pdbx_seq_one_letter_code
_entity_poly.pdbx_strand_id
1 'polypeptide(L)'
;MTLTYDAHSFLIDGDRIFLTAGAIHYPRIPRELWEDRIQKAKAAGLNTLQLYFFWNVHEPEEGNFVFDGQADVAYFLDLIAEAGLYIVVRPGPYICAEWDGGGFPAWLYTKAGLETRTFNPLYLQAVESYWSRLLPIFAERQITRGGKILLCQIENELNLGGNQGRPQELYMDALIGIARKYGIDVPLITCEGQIPGAIECINGHRPADRFEDYRRRQPDKPLHSTEFWPGWYNVWDKLYDSTPAWGGGSAFDPAFTERETWRILAMGGAGYTYYMWHGGTNFGYTAMYGQTTSYYNTAPLSETGSLHEKYGLTRRIALFAQTFQDILLNAPVYDPALHRQMLTDNVLLHRRETERGNLWFLENTGPEHADIDLSQIAEGLPHHIAVPAGSVRPLLLNWSVGGTSVDFYAPIITQVVEAATETIILAYDPDNDPKFAATPGDPVHVRRHVSPAGRTQTFLTLTPAQIDRAWFTANGTLFLGAYYLRETEEDVLAELMPGTTDLWKYANGTWTPLPIPTVALPPVPRLEHWQSAPADEEAQPVYDTSAWTGMYQPMNRVALLDKSGYAWYRTTLHSDSAEEATLTLTALADRALLLVNGELVAVSEAPAEERLADPSLTARVTLKPGENTVAVLSDDMGHLKGAWQFRGRRLEEDKKG
;
A
#
# COMPACT_ATOMS: atom_id res chain seq x y z
N MET A 1 14.63 8.26 -23.28
CA MET A 1 15.39 7.97 -22.04
C MET A 1 15.74 6.49 -22.01
N THR A 2 16.89 6.15 -21.48
CA THR A 2 17.32 4.77 -21.24
C THR A 2 17.08 4.40 -19.78
N LEU A 3 16.68 3.16 -19.52
CA LEU A 3 16.56 2.63 -18.17
C LEU A 3 17.43 1.37 -18.06
N THR A 4 18.33 1.38 -17.11
CA THR A 4 19.22 0.25 -16.79
C THR A 4 19.24 0.01 -15.28
N TYR A 5 19.95 -1.00 -14.84
CA TYR A 5 20.16 -1.28 -13.41
C TYR A 5 21.49 -2.01 -13.19
N ASP A 6 21.98 -1.92 -11.98
CA ASP A 6 23.11 -2.69 -11.47
C ASP A 6 22.86 -3.13 -10.01
N ALA A 7 23.89 -3.62 -9.35
CA ALA A 7 23.80 -4.05 -7.97
C ALA A 7 23.41 -2.94 -6.97
N HIS A 8 23.56 -1.67 -7.34
CA HIS A 8 23.29 -0.54 -6.45
C HIS A 8 21.88 0.02 -6.62
N SER A 9 21.41 0.21 -7.88
CA SER A 9 20.15 0.91 -8.14
C SER A 9 19.63 0.71 -9.55
N PHE A 10 18.47 1.28 -9.81
CA PHE A 10 18.03 1.64 -11.16
C PHE A 10 18.72 2.91 -11.62
N LEU A 11 18.93 3.05 -12.95
CA LEU A 11 19.58 4.21 -13.57
C LEU A 11 18.74 4.72 -14.75
N ILE A 12 18.44 6.02 -14.73
CA ILE A 12 17.76 6.72 -15.81
C ILE A 12 18.79 7.60 -16.53
N ASP A 13 19.05 7.34 -17.81
CA ASP A 13 20.08 8.01 -18.62
C ASP A 13 21.49 8.03 -17.95
N GLY A 14 21.75 7.01 -17.11
CA GLY A 14 22.99 6.86 -16.37
C GLY A 14 22.97 7.41 -14.94
N ASP A 15 21.96 8.19 -14.58
CA ASP A 15 21.81 8.73 -13.24
C ASP A 15 21.07 7.76 -12.32
N ARG A 16 21.62 7.49 -11.14
CA ARG A 16 21.04 6.62 -10.13
C ARG A 16 19.78 7.22 -9.52
N ILE A 17 18.78 6.41 -9.28
CA ILE A 17 17.55 6.82 -8.61
C ILE A 17 17.24 5.90 -7.42
N PHE A 18 16.94 6.51 -6.26
CA PHE A 18 16.36 5.83 -5.12
C PHE A 18 14.83 5.87 -5.24
N LEU A 19 14.18 4.72 -5.34
CA LEU A 19 12.73 4.66 -5.49
C LEU A 19 12.04 4.79 -4.12
N THR A 20 11.49 5.98 -3.85
CA THR A 20 10.57 6.20 -2.73
C THR A 20 9.16 6.04 -3.28
N ALA A 21 8.55 4.88 -3.06
CA ALA A 21 7.29 4.55 -3.70
C ALA A 21 6.15 4.25 -2.72
N GLY A 22 4.92 4.38 -3.21
CA GLY A 22 3.71 3.99 -2.51
C GLY A 22 2.70 3.31 -3.43
N ALA A 23 2.02 2.29 -2.93
CA ALA A 23 0.97 1.59 -3.66
C ALA A 23 -0.38 2.31 -3.50
N ILE A 24 -1.06 2.50 -4.61
CA ILE A 24 -2.41 3.09 -4.69
C ILE A 24 -3.26 2.24 -5.64
N HIS A 25 -4.51 2.01 -5.26
CA HIS A 25 -5.48 1.25 -6.04
C HIS A 25 -6.56 2.19 -6.59
N TYR A 26 -6.47 2.58 -7.87
CA TYR A 26 -7.43 3.52 -8.50
C TYR A 26 -8.90 3.09 -8.37
N PRO A 27 -9.29 1.79 -8.41
CA PRO A 27 -10.70 1.43 -8.27
C PRO A 27 -11.24 1.61 -6.84
N ARG A 28 -10.35 1.79 -5.85
CA ARG A 28 -10.69 2.07 -4.45
C ARG A 28 -10.78 3.57 -4.13
N ILE A 29 -10.65 4.43 -5.15
CA ILE A 29 -10.65 5.88 -5.01
C ILE A 29 -11.63 6.45 -6.02
N PRO A 30 -12.64 7.26 -5.63
CA PRO A 30 -13.48 7.97 -6.58
C PRO A 30 -12.64 8.75 -7.61
N ARG A 31 -13.00 8.69 -8.88
CA ARG A 31 -12.22 9.26 -10.00
C ARG A 31 -11.87 10.73 -9.78
N GLU A 32 -12.81 11.50 -9.21
CA GLU A 32 -12.67 12.93 -8.92
C GLU A 32 -11.62 13.23 -7.85
N LEU A 33 -11.22 12.22 -7.07
CA LEU A 33 -10.21 12.34 -6.00
C LEU A 33 -8.84 11.79 -6.39
N TRP A 34 -8.65 11.26 -7.60
CA TRP A 34 -7.37 10.70 -8.04
C TRP A 34 -6.25 11.72 -7.98
N GLU A 35 -6.48 12.93 -8.50
CA GLU A 35 -5.48 14.00 -8.47
C GLU A 35 -5.07 14.36 -7.03
N ASP A 36 -6.04 14.52 -6.11
CA ASP A 36 -5.75 14.83 -4.70
C ASP A 36 -4.82 13.77 -4.07
N ARG A 37 -5.09 12.48 -4.30
CA ARG A 37 -4.27 11.40 -3.74
C ARG A 37 -2.87 11.36 -4.34
N ILE A 38 -2.73 11.62 -5.63
CA ILE A 38 -1.46 11.70 -6.35
C ILE A 38 -0.64 12.89 -5.84
N GLN A 39 -1.24 14.08 -5.70
CA GLN A 39 -0.55 15.26 -5.20
C GLN A 39 -0.09 15.10 -3.74
N LYS A 40 -0.90 14.47 -2.89
CA LYS A 40 -0.51 14.15 -1.52
C LYS A 40 0.63 13.14 -1.46
N ALA A 41 0.69 12.18 -2.36
CA ALA A 41 1.82 11.25 -2.47
C ALA A 41 3.10 11.98 -2.88
N LYS A 42 3.04 12.87 -3.87
CA LYS A 42 4.16 13.73 -4.28
C LYS A 42 4.64 14.61 -3.13
N ALA A 43 3.73 15.28 -2.43
CA ALA A 43 4.04 16.15 -1.30
C ALA A 43 4.67 15.40 -0.12
N ALA A 44 4.43 14.09 -0.01
CA ALA A 44 5.10 13.21 0.95
C ALA A 44 6.53 12.84 0.54
N GLY A 45 7.06 13.38 -0.54
CA GLY A 45 8.39 13.02 -1.02
C GLY A 45 8.44 11.67 -1.74
N LEU A 46 7.32 11.10 -2.14
CA LEU A 46 7.34 9.96 -3.05
C LEU A 46 7.73 10.45 -4.45
N ASN A 47 8.57 9.69 -5.13
CA ASN A 47 8.91 9.92 -6.54
C ASN A 47 8.28 8.89 -7.47
N THR A 48 7.63 7.87 -6.92
CA THR A 48 7.08 6.75 -7.68
C THR A 48 5.74 6.30 -7.07
N LEU A 49 4.77 5.98 -7.93
CA LEU A 49 3.55 5.26 -7.52
C LEU A 49 3.53 3.85 -8.11
N GLN A 50 3.13 2.89 -7.31
CA GLN A 50 2.93 1.51 -7.74
C GLN A 50 1.45 1.21 -7.88
N LEU A 51 1.05 0.66 -9.05
CA LEU A 51 -0.32 0.49 -9.45
C LEU A 51 -0.64 -0.97 -9.75
N TYR A 52 -1.77 -1.44 -9.23
CA TYR A 52 -2.33 -2.75 -9.51
C TYR A 52 -3.46 -2.64 -10.53
N PHE A 53 -3.58 -3.62 -11.42
CA PHE A 53 -4.61 -3.62 -12.46
C PHE A 53 -5.51 -4.85 -12.30
N PHE A 54 -6.77 -4.57 -12.12
CA PHE A 54 -7.79 -5.49 -11.64
C PHE A 54 -8.52 -6.11 -12.83
N TRP A 55 -8.19 -7.35 -13.17
CA TRP A 55 -8.77 -8.00 -14.35
C TRP A 55 -10.29 -8.02 -14.33
N ASN A 56 -10.90 -8.34 -13.18
CA ASN A 56 -12.36 -8.34 -13.03
C ASN A 56 -13.03 -6.96 -13.12
N VAL A 57 -12.26 -5.86 -13.02
CA VAL A 57 -12.72 -4.50 -13.31
C VAL A 57 -12.70 -4.22 -14.81
N HIS A 58 -11.64 -4.68 -15.48
CA HIS A 58 -11.42 -4.38 -16.90
C HIS A 58 -12.06 -5.37 -17.87
N GLU A 59 -12.37 -6.58 -17.42
CA GLU A 59 -13.08 -7.61 -18.18
C GLU A 59 -14.07 -8.33 -17.27
N PRO A 60 -15.11 -7.62 -16.79
CA PRO A 60 -16.10 -8.19 -15.86
C PRO A 60 -16.86 -9.39 -16.42
N GLU A 61 -17.05 -9.43 -17.73
CA GLU A 61 -17.60 -10.50 -18.52
C GLU A 61 -16.64 -10.84 -19.65
N GLU A 62 -16.56 -12.09 -20.03
CA GLU A 62 -15.64 -12.55 -21.07
C GLU A 62 -15.80 -11.76 -22.38
N GLY A 63 -14.73 -11.12 -22.82
CA GLY A 63 -14.69 -10.32 -24.04
C GLY A 63 -15.32 -8.92 -23.94
N ASN A 64 -15.89 -8.57 -22.80
CA ASN A 64 -16.43 -7.24 -22.54
C ASN A 64 -15.42 -6.40 -21.76
N PHE A 65 -14.63 -5.58 -22.48
CA PHE A 65 -13.57 -4.79 -21.92
C PHE A 65 -14.00 -3.37 -21.55
N VAL A 66 -13.63 -2.90 -20.35
CA VAL A 66 -13.96 -1.58 -19.80
C VAL A 66 -12.68 -0.82 -19.49
N PHE A 67 -12.49 0.34 -20.12
CA PHE A 67 -11.36 1.25 -19.90
C PHE A 67 -11.80 2.72 -19.86
N ASP A 68 -12.98 2.98 -19.34
CA ASP A 68 -13.52 4.33 -19.16
C ASP A 68 -14.06 4.55 -17.74
N GLY A 69 -14.50 5.77 -17.44
CA GLY A 69 -15.02 6.13 -16.11
C GLY A 69 -14.06 5.80 -14.98
N GLN A 70 -14.50 4.97 -14.03
CA GLN A 70 -13.67 4.51 -12.89
C GLN A 70 -12.57 3.53 -13.32
N ALA A 71 -12.67 2.95 -14.52
CA ALA A 71 -11.68 2.04 -15.10
C ALA A 71 -10.74 2.72 -16.13
N ASP A 72 -10.72 4.05 -16.21
CA ASP A 72 -9.90 4.83 -17.15
C ASP A 72 -8.42 4.85 -16.74
N VAL A 73 -7.76 3.74 -17.04
CA VAL A 73 -6.34 3.52 -16.71
C VAL A 73 -5.43 4.52 -17.41
N ALA A 74 -5.73 4.86 -18.66
CA ALA A 74 -4.90 5.79 -19.43
C ALA A 74 -4.86 7.16 -18.76
N TYR A 75 -6.02 7.70 -18.41
CA TYR A 75 -6.14 8.97 -17.72
C TYR A 75 -5.45 8.95 -16.33
N PHE A 76 -5.61 7.85 -15.56
CA PHE A 76 -4.95 7.75 -14.26
C PHE A 76 -3.43 7.75 -14.36
N LEU A 77 -2.85 7.03 -15.35
CA LEU A 77 -1.43 7.03 -15.63
C LEU A 77 -0.92 8.42 -16.08
N ASP A 78 -1.71 9.12 -16.90
CA ASP A 78 -1.37 10.46 -17.38
C ASP A 78 -1.36 11.48 -16.24
N LEU A 79 -2.32 11.45 -15.30
CA LEU A 79 -2.33 12.28 -14.09
C LEU A 79 -1.06 12.10 -13.24
N ILE A 80 -0.58 10.85 -13.08
CA ILE A 80 0.64 10.56 -12.34
C ILE A 80 1.86 11.13 -13.07
N ALA A 81 1.91 10.98 -14.38
CA ALA A 81 2.99 11.51 -15.21
C ALA A 81 3.04 13.05 -15.20
N GLU A 82 1.88 13.71 -15.25
CA GLU A 82 1.74 15.18 -15.13
C GLU A 82 2.18 15.68 -13.74
N ALA A 83 1.91 14.91 -12.68
CA ALA A 83 2.45 15.22 -11.35
C ALA A 83 3.99 15.07 -11.28
N GLY A 84 4.64 14.51 -12.30
CA GLY A 84 6.08 14.30 -12.37
C GLY A 84 6.57 13.02 -11.69
N LEU A 85 5.66 12.14 -11.25
CA LEU A 85 5.99 10.89 -10.60
C LEU A 85 6.28 9.77 -11.60
N TYR A 86 7.17 8.86 -11.22
CA TYR A 86 7.38 7.59 -11.93
C TYR A 86 6.33 6.56 -11.56
N ILE A 87 6.26 5.50 -12.35
CA ILE A 87 5.21 4.49 -12.22
C ILE A 87 5.82 3.08 -12.26
N VAL A 88 5.38 2.23 -11.35
CA VAL A 88 5.53 0.77 -11.42
C VAL A 88 4.16 0.17 -11.70
N VAL A 89 4.02 -0.59 -12.78
CA VAL A 89 2.75 -1.23 -13.14
C VAL A 89 2.76 -2.71 -12.79
N ARG A 90 1.63 -3.21 -12.28
CA ARG A 90 1.44 -4.63 -11.92
C ARG A 90 0.17 -5.15 -12.62
N PRO A 91 0.28 -5.59 -13.89
CA PRO A 91 -0.86 -6.09 -14.68
C PRO A 91 -1.41 -7.44 -14.20
N GLY A 92 -0.79 -8.06 -13.22
CA GLY A 92 -1.11 -9.39 -12.77
C GLY A 92 -0.48 -10.49 -13.64
N PRO A 93 -1.27 -11.49 -14.09
CA PRO A 93 -2.74 -11.59 -14.13
C PRO A 93 -3.43 -11.78 -12.77
N TYR A 94 -2.77 -12.39 -11.81
CA TYR A 94 -3.16 -12.45 -10.41
C TYR A 94 -2.48 -11.30 -9.65
N ILE A 95 -3.25 -10.56 -8.84
CA ILE A 95 -2.74 -9.39 -8.12
C ILE A 95 -2.87 -9.47 -6.60
N CYS A 96 -3.57 -10.44 -6.05
CA CYS A 96 -3.90 -10.54 -4.63
C CYS A 96 -4.72 -9.33 -4.14
N ALA A 97 -4.05 -8.30 -3.66
CA ALA A 97 -4.56 -6.96 -3.35
C ALA A 97 -5.73 -6.92 -2.37
N GLU A 98 -5.97 -8.00 -1.58
CA GLU A 98 -7.15 -8.14 -0.74
C GLU A 98 -8.44 -7.76 -1.51
N TRP A 99 -8.47 -8.14 -2.77
CA TRP A 99 -9.56 -7.88 -3.72
C TRP A 99 -10.30 -9.16 -4.04
N ASP A 100 -11.57 -9.04 -4.38
CA ASP A 100 -12.42 -10.16 -4.75
C ASP A 100 -11.74 -11.06 -5.80
N GLY A 101 -11.64 -12.34 -5.49
CA GLY A 101 -10.96 -13.35 -6.34
C GLY A 101 -9.49 -13.08 -6.63
N GLY A 102 -8.80 -12.17 -5.87
CA GLY A 102 -7.45 -11.75 -6.17
C GLY A 102 -7.29 -11.03 -7.51
N GLY A 103 -8.38 -10.40 -7.97
CA GLY A 103 -8.47 -9.67 -9.23
C GLY A 103 -8.97 -10.52 -10.41
N PHE A 104 -9.13 -11.81 -10.26
CA PHE A 104 -9.66 -12.67 -11.33
C PHE A 104 -11.15 -12.44 -11.57
N PRO A 105 -11.60 -12.38 -12.83
CA PRO A 105 -13.02 -12.32 -13.13
C PRO A 105 -13.68 -13.69 -12.90
N ALA A 106 -14.91 -13.68 -12.37
CA ALA A 106 -15.65 -14.86 -11.99
C ALA A 106 -15.88 -15.85 -13.16
N TRP A 107 -15.97 -15.37 -14.39
CA TRP A 107 -16.17 -16.21 -15.58
C TRP A 107 -15.01 -17.18 -15.86
N LEU A 108 -13.78 -16.92 -15.37
CA LEU A 108 -12.67 -17.86 -15.48
C LEU A 108 -13.00 -19.21 -14.80
N TYR A 109 -13.73 -19.19 -13.69
CA TYR A 109 -14.04 -20.38 -12.91
C TYR A 109 -15.20 -21.20 -13.49
N THR A 110 -15.92 -20.66 -14.47
CA THR A 110 -16.97 -21.40 -15.18
C THR A 110 -16.42 -22.28 -16.31
N LYS A 111 -15.12 -22.15 -16.64
CA LYS A 111 -14.49 -22.87 -17.75
C LYS A 111 -13.93 -24.22 -17.31
N ALA A 112 -14.47 -25.30 -17.84
CA ALA A 112 -13.97 -26.63 -17.59
C ALA A 112 -12.52 -26.82 -18.09
N GLY A 113 -11.66 -27.33 -17.22
CA GLY A 113 -10.24 -27.60 -17.54
C GLY A 113 -9.33 -26.38 -17.49
N LEU A 114 -9.84 -25.19 -17.15
CA LEU A 114 -9.01 -24.01 -16.90
C LEU A 114 -8.42 -24.08 -15.49
N GLU A 115 -7.09 -23.97 -15.39
CA GLU A 115 -6.36 -23.86 -14.11
C GLU A 115 -5.59 -22.55 -14.07
N THR A 116 -5.97 -21.66 -13.15
CA THR A 116 -5.31 -20.36 -12.97
C THR A 116 -3.89 -20.51 -12.40
N ARG A 117 -3.02 -19.52 -12.71
CA ARG A 117 -1.63 -19.44 -12.21
C ARG A 117 -0.78 -20.68 -12.55
N THR A 118 -1.02 -21.26 -13.71
CA THR A 118 -0.29 -22.43 -14.22
C THR A 118 -0.04 -22.30 -15.72
N PHE A 119 0.83 -23.16 -16.27
CA PHE A 119 1.02 -23.29 -17.72
C PHE A 119 -0.15 -24.06 -18.36
N ASN A 120 -1.36 -23.52 -18.19
CA ASN A 120 -2.59 -24.05 -18.75
C ASN A 120 -2.95 -23.28 -20.04
N PRO A 121 -3.12 -23.94 -21.19
CA PRO A 121 -3.36 -23.23 -22.46
C PRO A 121 -4.63 -22.36 -22.47
N LEU A 122 -5.71 -22.83 -21.82
CA LEU A 122 -6.96 -22.05 -21.74
C LEU A 122 -6.79 -20.81 -20.88
N TYR A 123 -6.07 -20.95 -19.78
CA TYR A 123 -5.76 -19.82 -18.91
C TYR A 123 -4.83 -18.81 -19.61
N LEU A 124 -3.75 -19.27 -20.24
CA LEU A 124 -2.82 -18.39 -20.96
C LEU A 124 -3.49 -17.67 -22.13
N GLN A 125 -4.43 -18.32 -22.82
CA GLN A 125 -5.23 -17.68 -23.85
C GLN A 125 -6.11 -16.56 -23.29
N ALA A 126 -6.74 -16.77 -22.14
CA ALA A 126 -7.53 -15.73 -21.45
C ALA A 126 -6.65 -14.58 -20.99
N VAL A 127 -5.48 -14.87 -20.38
CA VAL A 127 -4.49 -13.83 -20.01
C VAL A 127 -4.05 -13.02 -21.20
N GLU A 128 -3.73 -13.67 -22.31
CA GLU A 128 -3.29 -12.98 -23.53
C GLU A 128 -4.40 -12.09 -24.10
N SER A 129 -5.65 -12.53 -24.06
CA SER A 129 -6.80 -11.72 -24.45
C SER A 129 -6.88 -10.43 -23.62
N TYR A 130 -6.84 -10.54 -22.30
CA TYR A 130 -6.85 -9.39 -21.39
C TYR A 130 -5.65 -8.48 -21.59
N TRP A 131 -4.45 -9.03 -21.60
CA TRP A 131 -3.22 -8.27 -21.75
C TRP A 131 -3.08 -7.61 -23.13
N SER A 132 -3.70 -8.17 -24.16
CA SER A 132 -3.75 -7.55 -25.50
C SER A 132 -4.46 -6.18 -25.51
N ARG A 133 -5.31 -5.92 -24.50
CA ARG A 133 -6.01 -4.64 -24.32
C ARG A 133 -5.31 -3.72 -23.33
N LEU A 134 -4.78 -4.27 -22.24
CA LEU A 134 -4.16 -3.50 -21.17
C LEU A 134 -2.73 -3.06 -21.51
N LEU A 135 -1.88 -3.99 -21.94
CA LEU A 135 -0.44 -3.71 -22.09
C LEU A 135 -0.08 -2.67 -23.15
N PRO A 136 -0.79 -2.50 -24.28
CA PRO A 136 -0.53 -1.40 -25.18
C PRO A 136 -0.66 -0.02 -24.55
N ILE A 137 -1.58 0.16 -23.56
CA ILE A 137 -1.73 1.41 -22.79
C ILE A 137 -0.44 1.70 -22.01
N PHE A 138 0.19 0.68 -21.43
CA PHE A 138 1.46 0.83 -20.73
C PHE A 138 2.62 1.04 -21.69
N ALA A 139 2.64 0.29 -22.80
CA ALA A 139 3.72 0.33 -23.76
C ALA A 139 3.98 1.76 -24.28
N GLU A 140 2.94 2.54 -24.52
CA GLU A 140 3.03 3.92 -24.96
C GLU A 140 3.57 4.88 -23.87
N ARG A 141 3.46 4.49 -22.60
CA ARG A 141 3.78 5.32 -21.43
C ARG A 141 5.06 4.91 -20.70
N GLN A 142 5.84 4.00 -21.28
CA GLN A 142 7.14 3.60 -20.75
C GLN A 142 8.16 4.73 -20.86
N ILE A 143 9.12 4.76 -19.92
CA ILE A 143 10.19 5.76 -19.92
C ILE A 143 11.04 5.70 -21.18
N THR A 144 11.22 4.52 -21.74
CA THR A 144 11.92 4.26 -23.00
C THR A 144 11.24 4.93 -24.21
N ARG A 145 9.97 5.32 -24.07
CA ARG A 145 9.17 6.03 -25.07
C ARG A 145 8.77 7.44 -24.65
N GLY A 146 9.41 7.98 -23.62
CA GLY A 146 9.18 9.35 -23.13
C GLY A 146 8.11 9.46 -22.03
N GLY A 147 7.49 8.35 -21.61
CA GLY A 147 6.55 8.33 -20.50
C GLY A 147 7.23 8.20 -19.11
N LYS A 148 6.52 7.67 -18.15
CA LYS A 148 6.96 7.57 -16.74
C LYS A 148 6.98 6.16 -16.18
N ILE A 149 6.53 5.13 -16.89
CA ILE A 149 6.58 3.74 -16.42
C ILE A 149 8.04 3.27 -16.42
N LEU A 150 8.55 2.92 -15.24
CA LEU A 150 9.90 2.41 -15.03
C LEU A 150 9.97 0.88 -15.02
N LEU A 151 9.03 0.23 -14.35
CA LEU A 151 9.07 -1.21 -14.08
C LEU A 151 7.71 -1.82 -14.33
N CYS A 152 7.72 -3.10 -14.74
CA CYS A 152 6.50 -3.89 -14.86
C CYS A 152 6.66 -5.17 -14.03
N GLN A 153 5.82 -5.34 -12.99
CA GLN A 153 5.79 -6.56 -12.23
C GLN A 153 4.86 -7.58 -12.86
N ILE A 154 5.35 -8.79 -13.04
CA ILE A 154 4.58 -9.92 -13.53
C ILE A 154 4.25 -10.83 -12.37
N GLU A 155 2.97 -11.25 -12.28
CA GLU A 155 2.45 -12.10 -11.21
C GLU A 155 2.52 -11.47 -9.82
N ASN A 156 2.05 -12.16 -8.82
CA ASN A 156 2.13 -11.78 -7.42
C ASN A 156 2.39 -13.00 -6.54
N GLU A 157 3.51 -12.98 -5.80
CA GLU A 157 3.83 -13.97 -4.77
C GLU A 157 3.60 -15.43 -5.23
N LEU A 158 4.08 -15.76 -6.43
CA LEU A 158 3.80 -17.06 -7.05
C LEU A 158 4.28 -18.24 -6.20
N ASN A 159 5.37 -18.08 -5.44
CA ASN A 159 5.93 -19.10 -4.56
C ASN A 159 5.23 -19.18 -3.20
N LEU A 160 4.45 -18.18 -2.82
CA LEU A 160 3.61 -18.23 -1.63
C LEU A 160 2.26 -18.87 -1.98
N GLY A 161 1.57 -19.43 -1.01
CA GLY A 161 0.19 -19.87 -1.17
C GLY A 161 -0.01 -21.14 -1.99
N GLY A 162 0.83 -22.16 -1.84
CA GLY A 162 0.54 -23.53 -2.30
C GLY A 162 0.94 -23.87 -3.73
N ASN A 163 1.63 -22.97 -4.43
CA ASN A 163 2.24 -23.28 -5.73
C ASN A 163 3.65 -23.90 -5.62
N GLN A 164 4.13 -24.13 -4.40
CA GLN A 164 5.44 -24.73 -4.15
C GLN A 164 5.53 -26.13 -4.81
N GLY A 165 6.62 -26.35 -5.56
CA GLY A 165 6.89 -27.64 -6.22
C GLY A 165 6.17 -27.84 -7.57
N ARG A 166 5.49 -26.84 -8.13
CA ARG A 166 4.98 -26.88 -9.50
C ARG A 166 5.99 -26.29 -10.49
N PRO A 167 5.98 -26.71 -11.77
CA PRO A 167 6.80 -26.12 -12.83
C PRO A 167 6.34 -24.66 -13.08
N GLN A 168 6.92 -23.70 -12.36
CA GLN A 168 6.55 -22.30 -12.47
C GLN A 168 7.25 -21.60 -13.64
N GLU A 169 8.43 -22.08 -14.01
CA GLU A 169 9.26 -21.49 -15.06
C GLU A 169 8.53 -21.36 -16.38
N LEU A 170 7.89 -22.41 -16.88
CA LEU A 170 7.16 -22.38 -18.15
C LEU A 170 5.99 -21.38 -18.12
N TYR A 171 5.30 -21.27 -16.98
CA TYR A 171 4.21 -20.32 -16.81
C TYR A 171 4.74 -18.87 -16.84
N MET A 172 5.79 -18.59 -16.09
CA MET A 172 6.39 -17.26 -16.05
C MET A 172 7.05 -16.87 -17.37
N ASP A 173 7.72 -17.79 -18.05
CA ASP A 173 8.26 -17.57 -19.39
C ASP A 173 7.16 -17.22 -20.40
N ALA A 174 6.01 -17.89 -20.31
CA ALA A 174 4.87 -17.56 -21.16
C ALA A 174 4.35 -16.14 -20.88
N LEU A 175 4.22 -15.75 -19.59
CA LEU A 175 3.81 -14.39 -19.21
C LEU A 175 4.82 -13.34 -19.70
N ILE A 176 6.13 -13.58 -19.53
CA ILE A 176 7.19 -12.72 -20.04
C ILE A 176 7.07 -12.59 -21.56
N GLY A 177 6.88 -13.70 -22.26
CA GLY A 177 6.68 -13.72 -23.72
C GLY A 177 5.49 -12.86 -24.16
N ILE A 178 4.35 -12.99 -23.50
CA ILE A 178 3.15 -12.18 -23.76
C ILE A 178 3.43 -10.70 -23.48
N ALA A 179 4.05 -10.39 -22.34
CA ALA A 179 4.36 -8.99 -21.98
C ALA A 179 5.26 -8.33 -23.06
N ARG A 180 6.31 -9.02 -23.50
CA ARG A 180 7.20 -8.52 -24.56
C ARG A 180 6.50 -8.41 -25.90
N LYS A 181 5.63 -9.36 -26.25
CA LYS A 181 4.80 -9.33 -27.48
C LYS A 181 3.94 -8.07 -27.56
N TYR A 182 3.37 -7.63 -26.44
CA TYR A 182 2.53 -6.43 -26.38
C TYR A 182 3.29 -5.16 -25.99
N GLY A 183 4.61 -5.17 -26.13
CA GLY A 183 5.44 -3.96 -26.20
C GLY A 183 6.01 -3.50 -24.87
N ILE A 184 5.98 -4.32 -23.83
CA ILE A 184 6.68 -4.01 -22.57
C ILE A 184 8.18 -4.21 -22.78
N ASP A 185 8.97 -3.14 -22.75
CA ASP A 185 10.43 -3.14 -22.94
C ASP A 185 11.21 -2.74 -21.68
N VAL A 186 10.58 -2.10 -20.69
CA VAL A 186 11.19 -1.81 -19.39
C VAL A 186 11.57 -3.10 -18.63
N PRO A 187 12.46 -3.02 -17.61
CA PRO A 187 12.79 -4.16 -16.77
C PRO A 187 11.54 -4.78 -16.12
N LEU A 188 11.52 -6.11 -16.14
CA LEU A 188 10.49 -6.88 -15.46
C LEU A 188 10.94 -7.18 -14.03
N ILE A 189 10.02 -7.10 -13.10
CA ILE A 189 10.22 -7.50 -11.71
C ILE A 189 9.22 -8.57 -11.31
N THR A 190 9.57 -9.35 -10.30
CA THR A 190 8.70 -10.30 -9.61
C THR A 190 8.78 -10.04 -8.11
N CYS A 191 7.84 -10.56 -7.34
CA CYS A 191 7.99 -10.67 -5.89
C CYS A 191 7.84 -12.13 -5.47
N GLU A 192 8.68 -12.55 -4.50
CA GLU A 192 8.66 -13.89 -3.94
C GLU A 192 8.74 -15.01 -5.01
N GLY A 193 9.73 -14.90 -5.90
CA GLY A 193 9.96 -15.91 -6.94
C GLY A 193 11.05 -15.49 -7.92
N GLN A 194 12.21 -16.18 -7.86
CA GLN A 194 13.32 -15.92 -8.78
C GLN A 194 13.04 -16.54 -10.15
N ILE A 195 12.97 -15.69 -11.17
CA ILE A 195 12.72 -16.10 -12.55
C ILE A 195 13.80 -15.49 -13.46
N PRO A 196 14.42 -16.25 -14.39
CA PRO A 196 15.31 -15.69 -15.37
C PRO A 196 14.64 -14.53 -16.16
N GLY A 197 15.37 -13.45 -16.38
CA GLY A 197 14.86 -12.29 -17.13
C GLY A 197 14.06 -11.27 -16.32
N ALA A 198 13.86 -11.49 -15.01
CA ALA A 198 13.25 -10.55 -14.10
C ALA A 198 14.15 -10.26 -12.88
N ILE A 199 13.89 -9.15 -12.19
CA ILE A 199 14.49 -8.82 -10.90
C ILE A 199 13.54 -9.30 -9.81
N GLU A 200 14.00 -10.16 -8.92
CA GLU A 200 13.20 -10.58 -7.77
C GLU A 200 13.23 -9.48 -6.70
N CYS A 201 12.05 -9.01 -6.31
CA CYS A 201 11.84 -8.00 -5.28
C CYS A 201 11.23 -8.62 -4.01
N ILE A 202 11.24 -7.87 -2.92
CA ILE A 202 10.95 -8.36 -1.58
C ILE A 202 9.60 -7.82 -1.12
N ASN A 203 8.75 -8.70 -0.57
CA ASN A 203 7.54 -8.33 0.15
C ASN A 203 7.70 -8.60 1.64
N GLY A 204 7.03 -7.82 2.50
CA GLY A 204 6.92 -8.12 3.91
C GLY A 204 7.04 -6.92 4.86
N HIS A 205 6.89 -7.21 6.16
CA HIS A 205 7.01 -6.22 7.23
C HIS A 205 8.47 -5.81 7.50
N ARG A 206 9.44 -6.69 7.24
CA ARG A 206 10.87 -6.50 7.52
C ARG A 206 11.73 -6.86 6.32
N PRO A 207 11.63 -6.09 5.23
CA PRO A 207 12.32 -6.44 3.99
C PRO A 207 13.84 -6.46 4.14
N ALA A 208 14.41 -5.59 4.98
CA ALA A 208 15.85 -5.50 5.20
C ALA A 208 16.46 -6.79 5.80
N ASP A 209 15.71 -7.58 6.59
CA ASP A 209 16.17 -8.86 7.13
C ASP A 209 16.49 -9.89 6.04
N ARG A 210 15.94 -9.71 4.84
CA ARG A 210 16.10 -10.62 3.70
C ARG A 210 17.15 -10.16 2.68
N PHE A 211 17.73 -8.97 2.84
CA PHE A 211 18.64 -8.37 1.88
C PHE A 211 19.87 -9.22 1.61
N GLU A 212 20.47 -9.83 2.64
CA GLU A 212 21.65 -10.70 2.48
C GLU A 212 21.34 -11.93 1.62
N ASP A 213 20.15 -12.53 1.81
CA ASP A 213 19.71 -13.70 1.03
C ASP A 213 19.47 -13.33 -0.44
N TYR A 214 18.75 -12.24 -0.69
CA TYR A 214 18.48 -11.75 -2.03
C TYR A 214 19.77 -11.35 -2.75
N ARG A 215 20.70 -10.69 -2.06
CA ARG A 215 22.02 -10.32 -2.61
C ARG A 215 22.82 -11.53 -3.04
N ARG A 216 22.79 -12.62 -2.28
CA ARG A 216 23.48 -13.87 -2.67
C ARG A 216 22.87 -14.51 -3.92
N ARG A 217 21.55 -14.46 -4.08
CA ARG A 217 20.84 -15.06 -5.22
C ARG A 217 20.93 -14.23 -6.50
N GLN A 218 21.02 -12.91 -6.37
CA GLN A 218 21.08 -11.97 -7.50
C GLN A 218 22.10 -10.84 -7.23
N PRO A 219 23.41 -11.13 -7.26
CA PRO A 219 24.44 -10.19 -6.83
C PRO A 219 24.59 -8.94 -7.70
N ASP A 220 24.14 -8.99 -8.93
CA ASP A 220 24.18 -7.95 -9.96
C ASP A 220 22.93 -7.07 -10.03
N LYS A 221 21.93 -7.31 -9.16
CA LYS A 221 20.62 -6.63 -9.21
C LYS A 221 20.40 -5.76 -7.99
N PRO A 222 19.61 -4.67 -8.11
CA PRO A 222 19.28 -3.81 -6.99
C PRO A 222 18.37 -4.52 -6.00
N LEU A 223 18.46 -4.15 -4.71
CA LEU A 223 17.58 -4.62 -3.66
C LEU A 223 16.41 -3.65 -3.55
N HIS A 224 15.22 -4.07 -3.94
CA HIS A 224 13.99 -3.28 -3.88
C HIS A 224 12.89 -4.03 -3.15
N SER A 225 12.22 -3.34 -2.20
CA SER A 225 11.02 -3.87 -1.58
C SER A 225 9.80 -3.39 -2.36
N THR A 226 9.16 -4.30 -3.10
CA THR A 226 7.99 -3.97 -3.92
C THR A 226 6.70 -3.94 -3.11
N GLU A 227 6.68 -4.57 -1.93
CA GLU A 227 5.66 -4.37 -0.91
C GLU A 227 6.30 -4.36 0.47
N PHE A 228 6.53 -3.18 1.01
CA PHE A 228 6.83 -3.00 2.41
C PHE A 228 5.53 -2.73 3.17
N TRP A 229 5.18 -3.59 4.12
CA TRP A 229 3.90 -3.56 4.82
C TRP A 229 3.97 -2.77 6.12
N PRO A 230 3.59 -1.46 6.13
CA PRO A 230 3.60 -0.62 7.34
C PRO A 230 2.32 -0.74 8.16
N GLY A 231 1.48 -1.71 7.91
CA GLY A 231 0.20 -1.97 8.53
C GLY A 231 -0.41 -3.26 8.02
N TRP A 232 -1.73 -3.39 8.13
CA TRP A 232 -2.50 -4.54 7.66
C TRP A 232 -3.93 -4.14 7.32
N TYR A 233 -4.68 -5.02 6.69
CA TYR A 233 -6.10 -4.85 6.43
C TYR A 233 -6.95 -5.35 7.61
N ASN A 234 -8.21 -4.89 7.69
CA ASN A 234 -9.18 -5.34 8.67
C ASN A 234 -10.11 -6.39 8.09
N VAL A 235 -10.61 -7.24 8.97
CA VAL A 235 -11.68 -8.19 8.69
C VAL A 235 -12.86 -7.94 9.62
N TRP A 236 -14.07 -8.35 9.20
CA TRP A 236 -15.24 -8.32 10.05
C TRP A 236 -14.98 -9.09 11.35
N ASP A 237 -15.47 -8.61 12.47
CA ASP A 237 -15.33 -9.15 13.82
C ASP A 237 -13.91 -9.07 14.43
N LYS A 238 -12.93 -8.57 13.69
CA LYS A 238 -11.58 -8.35 14.20
C LYS A 238 -11.16 -6.92 13.89
N LEU A 239 -11.30 -6.05 14.88
CA LEU A 239 -10.70 -4.72 14.84
C LEU A 239 -9.18 -4.82 15.01
N TYR A 240 -8.50 -3.73 14.81
CA TYR A 240 -7.05 -3.47 14.76
C TYR A 240 -6.13 -4.22 15.72
N ASP A 241 -6.63 -4.69 16.86
CA ASP A 241 -5.82 -5.39 17.87
C ASP A 241 -5.54 -6.83 17.52
N SER A 242 -6.17 -7.36 16.48
CA SER A 242 -5.83 -8.70 16.06
C SER A 242 -4.46 -8.64 15.41
N THR A 243 -3.45 -8.94 16.21
CA THR A 243 -2.15 -9.34 15.68
C THR A 243 -2.39 -10.34 14.57
N PRO A 244 -1.97 -10.04 13.33
CA PRO A 244 -1.99 -11.06 12.30
C PRO A 244 -1.26 -12.28 12.86
N ALA A 245 -1.75 -13.47 12.59
CA ALA A 245 -1.11 -14.73 12.96
C ALA A 245 0.36 -14.84 12.47
N TRP A 246 0.78 -13.89 11.64
CA TRP A 246 2.08 -13.75 11.00
C TRP A 246 3.03 -12.77 11.71
N GLY A 247 2.79 -12.40 12.96
CA GLY A 247 3.73 -11.58 13.76
C GLY A 247 3.67 -10.07 13.51
N GLY A 248 2.61 -9.55 12.90
CA GLY A 248 2.49 -8.14 12.50
C GLY A 248 1.88 -7.18 13.51
N GLY A 249 1.69 -7.53 14.78
CA GLY A 249 1.10 -6.63 15.78
C GLY A 249 1.82 -5.29 15.91
N SER A 250 3.14 -5.28 15.72
CA SER A 250 3.95 -4.06 15.71
C SER A 250 3.84 -3.24 14.41
N ALA A 251 3.31 -3.80 13.32
CA ALA A 251 3.22 -3.08 12.04
C ALA A 251 2.23 -1.92 12.06
N PHE A 252 1.31 -1.89 13.02
CA PHE A 252 0.41 -0.76 13.22
C PHE A 252 1.10 0.42 13.92
N ASP A 253 2.19 0.17 14.64
CA ASP A 253 2.95 1.18 15.35
C ASP A 253 3.74 2.06 14.35
N PRO A 254 3.57 3.40 14.37
CA PRO A 254 4.37 4.32 13.58
C PRO A 254 5.88 4.14 13.79
N ALA A 255 6.34 3.87 15.01
CA ALA A 255 7.75 3.64 15.32
C ALA A 255 8.32 2.40 14.60
N PHE A 256 7.51 1.35 14.44
CA PHE A 256 7.89 0.19 13.64
C PHE A 256 8.12 0.58 12.16
N THR A 257 7.19 1.32 11.58
CA THR A 257 7.30 1.81 10.19
C THR A 257 8.56 2.67 10.01
N GLU A 258 8.81 3.58 10.95
CA GLU A 258 9.99 4.45 10.94
C GLU A 258 11.28 3.64 10.97
N ARG A 259 11.41 2.72 11.94
CA ARG A 259 12.59 1.86 12.10
C ARG A 259 12.87 1.04 10.85
N GLU A 260 11.86 0.32 10.35
CA GLU A 260 12.07 -0.58 9.21
C GLU A 260 12.38 0.19 7.92
N THR A 261 11.84 1.41 7.75
CA THR A 261 12.22 2.26 6.62
C THR A 261 13.69 2.69 6.72
N TRP A 262 14.15 3.13 7.89
CA TRP A 262 15.57 3.46 8.09
C TRP A 262 16.49 2.27 7.85
N ARG A 263 16.08 1.05 8.24
CA ARG A 263 16.86 -0.17 7.99
C ARG A 263 17.04 -0.45 6.50
N ILE A 264 16.02 -0.19 5.67
CA ILE A 264 16.15 -0.33 4.21
C ILE A 264 17.28 0.58 3.69
N LEU A 265 17.34 1.84 4.12
CA LEU A 265 18.37 2.79 3.73
C LEU A 265 19.75 2.35 4.25
N ALA A 266 19.83 1.99 5.52
CA ALA A 266 21.06 1.61 6.21
C ALA A 266 21.73 0.38 5.58
N MET A 267 20.94 -0.60 5.15
CA MET A 267 21.41 -1.89 4.66
C MET A 267 21.49 -1.97 3.11
N GLY A 268 21.46 -0.82 2.43
CA GLY A 268 21.74 -0.73 1.00
C GLY A 268 20.59 -1.10 0.09
N GLY A 269 19.38 -0.86 0.50
CA GLY A 269 18.22 -0.89 -0.37
C GLY A 269 18.30 0.17 -1.46
N ALA A 270 17.79 -0.13 -2.64
CA ALA A 270 17.69 0.78 -3.78
C ALA A 270 16.30 1.47 -3.86
N GLY A 271 15.42 1.12 -2.95
CA GLY A 271 14.10 1.69 -2.85
C GLY A 271 13.12 0.77 -2.10
N TYR A 272 11.96 1.33 -1.87
CA TYR A 272 10.85 0.66 -1.21
C TYR A 272 9.52 1.16 -1.76
N THR A 273 8.48 0.32 -1.66
CA THR A 273 7.08 0.68 -1.92
C THR A 273 6.25 0.41 -0.68
N TYR A 274 5.71 1.44 -0.06
CA TYR A 274 4.74 1.26 1.03
C TYR A 274 3.48 0.60 0.50
N TYR A 275 3.16 -0.56 1.00
CA TYR A 275 1.92 -1.28 0.73
C TYR A 275 1.08 -1.34 2.01
N MET A 276 0.02 -0.57 2.16
CA MET A 276 -0.48 0.46 1.23
C MET A 276 0.04 1.84 1.63
N TRP A 277 0.24 2.70 0.63
CA TRP A 277 0.34 4.14 0.83
C TRP A 277 -1.04 4.76 1.07
N HIS A 278 -2.01 4.35 0.26
CA HIS A 278 -3.42 4.71 0.38
C HIS A 278 -4.26 3.50 0.03
N GLY A 279 -5.01 3.00 1.00
CA GLY A 279 -5.84 1.81 0.82
C GLY A 279 -7.13 2.11 0.05
N GLY A 280 -7.87 3.14 0.48
CA GLY A 280 -9.15 3.52 -0.09
C GLY A 280 -10.32 2.65 0.39
N THR A 281 -11.38 2.60 -0.41
CA THR A 281 -12.66 1.96 -0.09
C THR A 281 -12.94 0.79 -1.02
N ASN A 282 -13.33 -0.33 -0.46
CA ASN A 282 -13.89 -1.44 -1.23
C ASN A 282 -15.35 -1.12 -1.56
N PHE A 283 -15.60 -0.55 -2.74
CA PHE A 283 -16.94 -0.21 -3.19
C PHE A 283 -17.70 -1.46 -3.64
N GLY A 284 -19.00 -1.50 -3.33
CA GLY A 284 -19.86 -2.61 -3.72
C GLY A 284 -19.35 -3.95 -3.18
N TYR A 285 -19.09 -4.90 -4.07
CA TYR A 285 -18.69 -6.29 -3.76
C TYR A 285 -17.26 -6.58 -4.21
N THR A 286 -16.36 -5.63 -4.02
CA THR A 286 -14.97 -5.73 -4.48
C THR A 286 -14.00 -6.22 -3.41
N ALA A 287 -14.43 -6.28 -2.15
CA ALA A 287 -13.62 -6.83 -1.07
C ALA A 287 -13.42 -8.35 -1.23
N MET A 288 -12.24 -8.83 -0.85
CA MET A 288 -12.09 -10.27 -0.65
C MET A 288 -12.94 -10.73 0.54
N TYR A 289 -13.14 -12.06 0.64
CA TYR A 289 -13.87 -12.68 1.73
C TYR A 289 -13.51 -12.12 3.12
N GLY A 290 -14.53 -11.70 3.85
CA GLY A 290 -14.42 -11.26 5.24
C GLY A 290 -13.75 -9.91 5.48
N GLN A 291 -13.27 -9.24 4.44
CA GLN A 291 -12.63 -7.93 4.59
C GLN A 291 -13.66 -6.81 4.74
N THR A 292 -13.32 -5.80 5.56
CA THR A 292 -14.16 -4.61 5.75
C THR A 292 -14.13 -3.70 4.50
N THR A 293 -15.11 -2.79 4.43
CA THR A 293 -15.19 -1.79 3.35
C THR A 293 -14.01 -0.83 3.35
N SER A 294 -13.48 -0.46 4.52
CA SER A 294 -12.26 0.34 4.62
C SER A 294 -11.04 -0.55 4.41
N TYR A 295 -10.25 -0.26 3.37
CA TYR A 295 -9.06 -1.03 3.10
C TYR A 295 -7.81 -0.34 3.65
N TYR A 296 -7.03 -1.08 4.46
CA TYR A 296 -5.72 -0.66 4.98
C TYR A 296 -5.74 0.69 5.71
N ASN A 297 -6.59 0.82 6.70
CA ASN A 297 -6.88 2.08 7.39
C ASN A 297 -5.72 2.70 8.16
N THR A 298 -4.62 1.97 8.40
CA THR A 298 -3.38 2.48 9.00
C THR A 298 -2.35 2.95 7.97
N ALA A 299 -2.74 3.08 6.71
CA ALA A 299 -1.90 3.65 5.66
C ALA A 299 -1.53 5.11 5.96
N PRO A 300 -0.39 5.61 5.46
CA PRO A 300 0.01 7.00 5.62
C PRO A 300 -1.03 8.01 5.16
N LEU A 301 -1.77 7.69 4.09
CA LEU A 301 -2.93 8.46 3.66
C LEU A 301 -4.20 7.65 3.95
N SER A 302 -5.08 8.20 4.79
CA SER A 302 -6.31 7.52 5.23
C SER A 302 -7.29 7.26 4.08
N GLU A 303 -8.30 6.43 4.33
CA GLU A 303 -9.38 6.13 3.36
C GLU A 303 -9.99 7.39 2.75
N THR A 304 -10.25 8.41 3.57
CA THR A 304 -10.84 9.69 3.13
C THR A 304 -9.82 10.64 2.48
N GLY A 305 -8.53 10.31 2.49
CA GLY A 305 -7.45 11.16 2.00
C GLY A 305 -6.91 12.16 3.02
N SER A 306 -7.26 12.02 4.29
CA SER A 306 -6.63 12.78 5.37
C SER A 306 -5.23 12.24 5.66
N LEU A 307 -4.34 13.11 6.09
CA LEU A 307 -2.98 12.72 6.48
C LEU A 307 -3.04 11.98 7.83
N HIS A 308 -2.66 10.70 7.81
CA HIS A 308 -2.57 9.88 9.02
C HIS A 308 -1.26 10.18 9.77
N GLU A 309 -1.12 9.73 11.01
CA GLU A 309 0.10 9.95 11.80
C GLU A 309 1.38 9.42 11.12
N LYS A 310 1.28 8.32 10.35
CA LYS A 310 2.41 7.79 9.57
C LYS A 310 2.81 8.66 8.38
N TYR A 311 1.99 9.58 7.95
CA TYR A 311 2.31 10.43 6.80
C TYR A 311 3.54 11.30 7.07
N GLY A 312 3.59 11.98 8.22
CA GLY A 312 4.71 12.85 8.58
C GLY A 312 6.04 12.10 8.64
N LEU A 313 6.06 10.95 9.34
CA LEU A 313 7.28 10.16 9.47
C LEU A 313 7.76 9.57 8.13
N THR A 314 6.86 9.05 7.31
CA THR A 314 7.22 8.52 5.98
C THR A 314 7.72 9.62 5.06
N ARG A 315 7.13 10.82 5.13
CA ARG A 315 7.58 12.00 4.40
C ARG A 315 8.99 12.42 4.81
N ARG A 316 9.30 12.50 6.10
CA ARG A 316 10.64 12.85 6.59
C ARG A 316 11.71 11.93 6.01
N ILE A 317 11.46 10.61 6.00
CA ILE A 317 12.43 9.63 5.51
C ILE A 317 12.50 9.64 3.98
N ALA A 318 11.38 9.81 3.28
CA ALA A 318 11.39 9.92 1.82
C ALA A 318 12.17 11.14 1.33
N LEU A 319 11.98 12.29 1.95
CA LEU A 319 12.74 13.51 1.65
C LEU A 319 14.24 13.35 1.98
N PHE A 320 14.57 12.72 3.10
CA PHE A 320 15.95 12.37 3.44
C PHE A 320 16.57 11.45 2.37
N ALA A 321 15.87 10.39 1.98
CA ALA A 321 16.38 9.44 0.98
C ALA A 321 16.66 10.13 -0.36
N GLN A 322 15.81 11.05 -0.80
CA GLN A 322 16.02 11.84 -2.02
C GLN A 322 17.19 12.82 -1.87
N THR A 323 17.29 13.50 -0.72
CA THR A 323 18.37 14.46 -0.44
C THR A 323 19.74 13.78 -0.47
N PHE A 324 19.82 12.58 0.06
CA PHE A 324 21.09 11.83 0.19
C PHE A 324 21.19 10.61 -0.73
N GLN A 325 20.39 10.53 -1.80
CA GLN A 325 20.44 9.40 -2.72
C GLN A 325 21.85 9.19 -3.33
N ASP A 326 22.58 10.26 -3.55
CA ASP A 326 23.96 10.18 -4.04
C ASP A 326 24.89 9.41 -3.09
N ILE A 327 24.74 9.58 -1.78
CA ILE A 327 25.49 8.82 -0.79
C ILE A 327 24.95 7.40 -0.71
N LEU A 328 23.65 7.24 -0.59
CA LEU A 328 22.99 5.94 -0.43
C LEU A 328 23.29 4.99 -1.59
N LEU A 329 23.29 5.48 -2.83
CA LEU A 329 23.38 4.67 -4.03
C LEU A 329 24.80 4.55 -4.61
N ASN A 330 25.73 5.44 -4.26
CA ASN A 330 27.12 5.35 -4.70
C ASN A 330 28.06 4.78 -3.63
N ALA A 331 27.59 4.60 -2.39
CA ALA A 331 28.35 3.83 -1.40
C ALA A 331 28.55 2.38 -1.89
N PRO A 332 29.63 1.70 -1.49
CA PRO A 332 29.86 0.31 -1.85
C PRO A 332 28.63 -0.57 -1.60
N VAL A 333 28.45 -1.61 -2.41
CA VAL A 333 27.40 -2.62 -2.19
C VAL A 333 27.47 -3.10 -0.75
N TYR A 334 26.35 -3.04 -0.04
CA TYR A 334 26.33 -3.35 1.38
C TYR A 334 26.70 -4.81 1.63
N ASP A 335 27.73 -5.00 2.44
CA ASP A 335 28.20 -6.27 2.97
C ASP A 335 28.24 -6.15 4.51
N PRO A 336 27.45 -6.94 5.25
CA PRO A 336 27.43 -6.88 6.71
C PRO A 336 28.81 -7.09 7.35
N ALA A 337 29.68 -7.89 6.76
CA ALA A 337 31.03 -8.13 7.27
C ALA A 337 31.93 -6.89 7.22
N LEU A 338 31.67 -5.95 6.29
CA LEU A 338 32.47 -4.75 6.07
C LEU A 338 31.80 -3.49 6.61
N HIS A 339 30.47 -3.41 6.52
CA HIS A 339 29.71 -2.17 6.73
C HIS A 339 28.87 -2.19 8.01
N ARG A 340 28.83 -3.30 8.76
CA ARG A 340 28.12 -3.42 10.04
C ARG A 340 29.10 -3.68 11.17
N GLN A 341 28.99 -2.91 12.24
CA GLN A 341 29.79 -3.06 13.45
C GLN A 341 28.88 -3.15 14.68
N MET A 342 29.10 -4.13 15.54
CA MET A 342 28.46 -4.17 16.84
C MET A 342 29.17 -3.22 17.79
N LEU A 343 28.45 -2.25 18.35
CA LEU A 343 28.98 -1.29 19.32
C LEU A 343 28.72 -1.74 20.76
N THR A 344 27.55 -2.30 21.00
CA THR A 344 27.14 -2.95 22.25
C THR A 344 26.35 -4.21 21.92
N ASP A 345 25.93 -4.97 22.93
CA ASP A 345 25.12 -6.19 22.72
C ASP A 345 23.82 -5.93 21.93
N ASN A 346 23.31 -4.69 21.95
CA ASN A 346 22.04 -4.33 21.33
C ASN A 346 22.14 -3.20 20.31
N VAL A 347 23.31 -2.58 20.11
CA VAL A 347 23.45 -1.46 19.16
C VAL A 347 24.41 -1.81 18.05
N LEU A 348 23.89 -1.71 16.82
CA LEU A 348 24.62 -1.91 15.58
C LEU A 348 24.88 -0.57 14.90
N LEU A 349 26.04 -0.43 14.29
CA LEU A 349 26.39 0.67 13.41
C LEU A 349 26.44 0.16 11.97
N HIS A 350 25.63 0.75 11.08
CA HIS A 350 25.70 0.52 9.65
C HIS A 350 26.32 1.73 8.95
N ARG A 351 27.18 1.52 7.97
CA ARG A 351 27.91 2.58 7.25
C ARG A 351 27.56 2.61 5.78
N ARG A 352 27.28 3.81 5.27
CA ARG A 352 27.18 4.14 3.85
C ARG A 352 28.13 5.31 3.59
N GLU A 353 29.30 5.05 3.01
CA GLU A 353 30.42 6.01 2.94
C GLU A 353 30.79 6.28 1.49
N THR A 354 31.00 7.57 1.16
CA THR A 354 31.41 8.05 -0.16
C THR A 354 32.32 9.26 -0.02
N GLU A 355 32.92 9.71 -1.11
CA GLU A 355 33.69 10.96 -1.15
C GLU A 355 32.83 12.21 -0.90
N ARG A 356 31.50 12.13 -1.07
CA ARG A 356 30.57 13.26 -0.87
C ARG A 356 30.08 13.40 0.56
N GLY A 357 30.29 12.40 1.38
CA GLY A 357 29.87 12.33 2.77
C GLY A 357 29.55 10.92 3.21
N ASN A 358 29.32 10.76 4.49
CA ASN A 358 29.08 9.48 5.14
C ASN A 358 27.78 9.51 5.88
N LEU A 359 26.93 8.51 5.62
CA LEU A 359 25.73 8.22 6.39
C LEU A 359 26.01 7.02 7.29
N TRP A 360 25.91 7.24 8.57
CA TRP A 360 25.98 6.21 9.60
C TRP A 360 24.61 6.04 10.23
N PHE A 361 24.24 4.80 10.51
CA PHE A 361 22.94 4.49 11.12
C PHE A 361 23.19 3.64 12.36
N LEU A 362 22.80 4.17 13.51
CA LEU A 362 22.82 3.46 14.78
C LEU A 362 21.48 2.75 14.97
N GLU A 363 21.47 1.43 14.90
CA GLU A 363 20.29 0.60 15.13
C GLU A 363 20.32 0.04 16.55
N ASN A 364 19.36 0.44 17.38
CA ASN A 364 19.15 -0.15 18.70
C ASN A 364 18.09 -1.25 18.62
N THR A 365 18.50 -2.49 18.70
CA THR A 365 17.62 -3.68 18.67
C THR A 365 17.10 -4.05 20.05
N GLY A 366 17.61 -3.40 21.12
CA GLY A 366 17.25 -3.67 22.50
C GLY A 366 15.96 -3.00 22.95
N PRO A 367 15.42 -3.44 24.08
CA PRO A 367 14.18 -2.91 24.66
C PRO A 367 14.39 -1.60 25.45
N GLU A 368 15.63 -1.17 25.65
CA GLU A 368 15.98 -0.01 26.45
C GLU A 368 16.71 1.04 25.60
N HIS A 369 16.64 2.29 26.04
CA HIS A 369 17.42 3.37 25.49
C HIS A 369 18.92 3.10 25.65
N ALA A 370 19.71 3.41 24.62
CA ALA A 370 21.17 3.31 24.64
C ALA A 370 21.80 4.70 24.49
N ASP A 371 22.87 4.93 25.25
CA ASP A 371 23.75 6.10 25.11
C ASP A 371 25.10 5.64 24.57
N ILE A 372 25.46 6.07 23.39
CA ILE A 372 26.61 5.57 22.63
C ILE A 372 27.73 6.61 22.59
N ASP A 373 28.92 6.22 23.07
CA ASP A 373 30.15 7.01 22.93
C ASP A 373 30.84 6.70 21.60
N LEU A 374 30.64 7.58 20.61
CA LEU A 374 31.25 7.44 19.29
C LEU A 374 32.73 7.87 19.25
N SER A 375 33.22 8.60 20.27
CA SER A 375 34.64 8.99 20.35
C SER A 375 35.60 7.80 20.38
N GLN A 376 35.09 6.64 20.80
CA GLN A 376 35.82 5.37 20.78
C GLN A 376 36.00 4.79 19.36
N ILE A 377 35.22 5.26 18.38
CA ILE A 377 35.31 4.83 16.98
C ILE A 377 36.30 5.71 16.22
N ALA A 378 36.20 7.04 16.41
CA ALA A 378 37.13 7.99 15.83
C ALA A 378 37.23 9.26 16.67
N GLU A 379 38.43 9.87 16.66
CA GLU A 379 38.67 11.15 17.36
C GLU A 379 37.79 12.27 16.77
N GLY A 380 37.22 13.10 17.63
CA GLY A 380 36.35 14.23 17.26
C GLY A 380 34.86 13.88 17.11
N LEU A 381 34.49 12.61 17.20
CA LEU A 381 33.07 12.22 17.26
C LEU A 381 32.48 12.47 18.66
N PRO A 382 31.16 12.65 18.79
CA PRO A 382 30.50 12.96 20.06
C PRO A 382 30.61 11.79 21.06
N HIS A 383 30.78 12.15 22.35
CA HIS A 383 30.82 11.19 23.45
C HIS A 383 29.44 10.58 23.79
N HIS A 384 28.35 11.27 23.47
CA HIS A 384 27.02 10.87 23.84
C HIS A 384 26.05 11.05 22.70
N ILE A 385 25.55 9.94 22.15
CA ILE A 385 24.45 9.89 21.21
C ILE A 385 23.37 8.97 21.75
N ALA A 386 22.21 9.55 21.99
CA ALA A 386 21.03 8.84 22.42
C ALA A 386 20.39 8.04 21.28
N VAL A 387 20.16 6.75 21.47
CA VAL A 387 19.46 5.88 20.53
C VAL A 387 18.28 5.20 21.25
N PRO A 388 17.05 5.66 21.00
CA PRO A 388 15.88 5.08 21.65
C PRO A 388 15.74 3.58 21.41
N ALA A 389 15.06 2.89 22.33
CA ALA A 389 14.77 1.46 22.20
C ALA A 389 14.07 1.15 20.88
N GLY A 390 14.51 0.10 20.20
CA GLY A 390 13.89 -0.37 18.96
C GLY A 390 13.89 0.65 17.82
N SER A 391 14.86 1.57 17.76
CA SER A 391 14.93 2.64 16.76
C SER A 391 16.20 2.61 15.91
N VAL A 392 16.21 3.39 14.84
CA VAL A 392 17.42 3.68 14.05
C VAL A 392 17.66 5.18 14.01
N ARG A 393 18.89 5.59 14.36
CA ARG A 393 19.33 6.98 14.36
C ARG A 393 20.31 7.23 13.21
N PRO A 394 19.96 8.01 12.16
CA PRO A 394 20.90 8.41 11.14
C PRO A 394 21.83 9.52 11.64
N LEU A 395 23.08 9.45 11.24
CA LEU A 395 24.10 10.46 11.45
C LEU A 395 24.71 10.83 10.10
N LEU A 396 25.04 12.08 9.91
CA LEU A 396 25.68 12.58 8.70
C LEU A 396 27.05 13.15 9.05
N LEU A 397 28.10 12.66 8.37
CA LEU A 397 29.48 13.05 8.63
C LEU A 397 30.18 13.45 7.33
N ASN A 398 31.09 14.43 7.45
CA ASN A 398 31.91 14.90 6.34
C ASN A 398 31.11 15.28 5.08
N TRP A 399 29.86 15.71 5.26
CA TRP A 399 29.02 16.06 4.14
C TRP A 399 29.35 17.45 3.62
N SER A 400 29.60 17.57 2.32
CA SER A 400 29.94 18.82 1.67
C SER A 400 28.70 19.48 1.08
N VAL A 401 28.36 20.66 1.55
CA VAL A 401 27.29 21.49 1.01
C VAL A 401 27.84 22.88 0.71
N GLY A 402 27.74 23.33 -0.56
CA GLY A 402 28.25 24.64 -0.99
C GLY A 402 29.74 24.87 -0.68
N GLY A 403 30.56 23.82 -0.66
CA GLY A 403 31.99 23.91 -0.34
C GLY A 403 32.32 23.94 1.16
N THR A 404 31.34 23.76 2.02
CA THR A 404 31.53 23.62 3.48
C THR A 404 31.31 22.17 3.88
N SER A 405 32.27 21.58 4.62
CA SER A 405 32.08 20.27 5.24
C SER A 405 31.36 20.43 6.57
N VAL A 406 30.34 19.64 6.79
CA VAL A 406 29.52 19.68 8.00
C VAL A 406 29.19 18.27 8.50
N ASP A 407 29.07 18.19 9.83
CA ASP A 407 28.63 16.99 10.53
C ASP A 407 27.33 17.26 11.26
N PHE A 408 26.41 16.31 11.21
CA PHE A 408 25.14 16.36 11.90
C PHE A 408 24.94 15.09 12.76
N TYR A 409 25.07 15.25 14.07
CA TYR A 409 24.94 14.17 15.05
C TYR A 409 23.58 14.17 15.76
N ALA A 410 22.94 15.32 15.87
CA ALA A 410 21.70 15.47 16.60
C ALA A 410 20.52 15.80 15.69
N PRO A 411 20.44 16.93 14.97
CA PRO A 411 19.33 17.15 14.04
C PRO A 411 19.46 16.24 12.82
N ILE A 412 18.31 15.74 12.33
CA ILE A 412 18.23 14.94 11.13
C ILE A 412 17.80 15.84 9.98
N ILE A 413 18.65 15.99 8.97
CA ILE A 413 18.32 16.76 7.76
C ILE A 413 17.27 16.00 6.97
N THR A 414 16.20 16.68 6.58
CA THR A 414 15.18 16.11 5.69
C THR A 414 15.35 16.60 4.28
N GLN A 415 15.69 17.88 4.10
CA GLN A 415 15.64 18.50 2.79
C GLN A 415 16.68 19.62 2.65
N VAL A 416 17.24 19.74 1.45
CA VAL A 416 18.08 20.87 1.05
C VAL A 416 17.43 21.54 -0.16
N VAL A 417 17.17 22.84 -0.05
CA VAL A 417 16.49 23.62 -1.07
C VAL A 417 17.33 24.79 -1.51
N GLU A 418 17.62 24.87 -2.78
CA GLU A 418 18.29 26.00 -3.40
C GLU A 418 17.26 27.10 -3.71
N ALA A 419 17.12 28.07 -2.83
CA ALA A 419 16.30 29.25 -3.07
C ALA A 419 17.11 30.33 -3.84
N ALA A 420 16.46 31.37 -4.30
CA ALA A 420 17.10 32.40 -5.14
C ALA A 420 18.33 33.06 -4.45
N THR A 421 18.26 33.34 -3.15
CA THR A 421 19.27 34.09 -2.40
C THR A 421 20.10 33.22 -1.45
N GLU A 422 19.67 32.01 -1.15
CA GLU A 422 20.29 31.16 -0.13
C GLU A 422 20.05 29.67 -0.38
N THR A 423 20.86 28.84 0.26
CA THR A 423 20.63 27.41 0.39
C THR A 423 19.97 27.15 1.74
N ILE A 424 18.76 26.63 1.76
CA ILE A 424 18.02 26.30 2.97
C ILE A 424 18.23 24.81 3.29
N ILE A 425 18.74 24.53 4.49
CA ILE A 425 18.93 23.18 5.03
C ILE A 425 17.89 22.97 6.12
N LEU A 426 16.90 22.15 5.84
CA LEU A 426 15.80 21.85 6.75
C LEU A 426 16.11 20.57 7.52
N ALA A 427 16.10 20.68 8.84
CA ALA A 427 16.35 19.57 9.75
C ALA A 427 15.33 19.57 10.91
N TYR A 428 15.19 18.44 11.57
CA TYR A 428 14.45 18.36 12.83
C TYR A 428 15.31 17.72 13.92
N ASP A 429 15.07 18.16 15.14
CA ASP A 429 15.70 17.58 16.32
C ASP A 429 14.76 16.53 16.94
N PRO A 430 15.07 15.23 16.84
CA PRO A 430 14.21 14.18 17.40
C PRO A 430 14.18 14.15 18.93
N ASP A 431 15.19 14.75 19.59
CA ASP A 431 15.34 14.72 21.05
C ASP A 431 14.74 15.96 21.74
N ASN A 432 14.32 16.96 20.97
CA ASN A 432 13.89 18.28 21.49
C ASN A 432 14.93 18.92 22.42
N ASP A 433 16.22 18.85 22.06
CA ASP A 433 17.34 19.40 22.85
C ASP A 433 17.18 20.92 22.98
N PRO A 434 17.18 21.50 24.18
CA PRO A 434 17.04 22.94 24.40
C PRO A 434 18.03 23.81 23.62
N LYS A 435 19.17 23.28 23.19
CA LYS A 435 20.12 24.03 22.33
C LYS A 435 19.56 24.39 20.96
N PHE A 436 18.52 23.69 20.50
CA PHE A 436 17.78 23.98 19.27
C PHE A 436 16.44 24.67 19.53
N ALA A 437 16.29 25.33 20.68
CA ALA A 437 15.13 26.19 20.91
C ALA A 437 15.02 27.28 19.84
N ALA A 438 13.80 27.74 19.58
CA ALA A 438 13.54 28.78 18.59
C ALA A 438 14.42 30.02 18.84
N THR A 439 14.97 30.55 17.76
CA THR A 439 15.76 31.83 17.82
C THR A 439 14.81 32.97 18.18
N PRO A 440 15.20 33.91 19.06
CA PRO A 440 14.34 35.02 19.41
C PRO A 440 13.80 35.78 18.18
N GLY A 441 12.48 35.84 18.04
CA GLY A 441 11.78 36.47 16.92
C GLY A 441 11.46 35.53 15.75
N ASP A 442 12.00 34.32 15.73
CA ASP A 442 11.73 33.30 14.71
C ASP A 442 10.88 32.14 15.32
N PRO A 443 10.08 31.41 14.53
CA PRO A 443 9.28 30.30 15.05
C PRO A 443 10.09 29.01 15.27
N VAL A 444 11.35 28.96 14.78
CA VAL A 444 12.25 27.80 14.82
C VAL A 444 13.67 28.23 15.18
N HIS A 445 14.56 27.26 15.43
CA HIS A 445 15.99 27.56 15.57
C HIS A 445 16.59 27.88 14.19
N VAL A 446 17.29 29.02 14.10
CA VAL A 446 17.91 29.52 12.86
C VAL A 446 19.41 29.75 13.05
N ARG A 447 20.20 29.09 12.23
CA ARG A 447 21.66 29.32 12.14
C ARG A 447 22.04 29.63 10.70
N ARG A 448 22.82 30.71 10.50
CA ARG A 448 23.30 31.12 9.17
C ARG A 448 24.81 31.02 9.08
N HIS A 449 25.27 30.61 7.92
CA HIS A 449 26.68 30.57 7.55
C HIS A 449 26.85 31.07 6.12
N VAL A 450 27.94 31.80 5.85
CA VAL A 450 28.28 32.17 4.48
C VAL A 450 29.34 31.20 3.97
N SER A 451 28.99 30.46 2.92
CA SER A 451 29.90 29.49 2.31
C SER A 451 31.14 30.15 1.71
N PRO A 452 32.23 29.44 1.47
CA PRO A 452 33.41 29.95 0.78
C PRO A 452 33.10 30.58 -0.59
N ALA A 453 32.03 30.15 -1.25
CA ALA A 453 31.53 30.71 -2.50
C ALA A 453 30.70 31.98 -2.33
N GLY A 454 30.54 32.49 -1.11
CA GLY A 454 29.80 33.73 -0.81
C GLY A 454 28.28 33.57 -0.74
N ARG A 455 27.75 32.33 -0.81
CA ARG A 455 26.32 32.07 -0.71
C ARG A 455 25.91 31.81 0.74
N THR A 456 24.80 32.39 1.16
CA THR A 456 24.24 32.15 2.49
C THR A 456 23.67 30.72 2.56
N GLN A 457 24.01 30.00 3.62
CA GLN A 457 23.46 28.73 4.01
C GLN A 457 22.65 28.93 5.28
N THR A 458 21.36 28.66 5.23
CA THR A 458 20.46 28.80 6.37
C THR A 458 20.01 27.43 6.86
N PHE A 459 20.41 27.11 8.08
CA PHE A 459 20.02 25.90 8.78
C PHE A 459 18.79 26.20 9.63
N LEU A 460 17.70 25.54 9.33
CA LEU A 460 16.44 25.61 10.08
C LEU A 460 16.25 24.29 10.82
N THR A 461 16.30 24.34 12.16
CA THR A 461 16.04 23.16 12.99
C THR A 461 14.68 23.29 13.66
N LEU A 462 13.84 22.30 13.42
CA LEU A 462 12.45 22.21 13.82
C LEU A 462 12.26 21.11 14.86
N THR A 463 11.14 21.14 15.57
CA THR A 463 10.68 19.97 16.33
C THR A 463 10.07 18.93 15.39
N PRO A 464 9.90 17.65 15.82
CA PRO A 464 9.20 16.65 15.03
C PRO A 464 7.78 17.05 14.59
N ALA A 465 7.04 17.73 15.45
CA ALA A 465 5.70 18.22 15.12
C ALA A 465 5.71 19.37 14.09
N GLN A 466 6.73 20.22 14.14
CA GLN A 466 6.87 21.32 13.18
C GLN A 466 7.31 20.83 11.81
N ILE A 467 8.24 19.88 11.73
CA ILE A 467 8.74 19.37 10.44
C ILE A 467 7.63 18.71 9.63
N ASP A 468 6.68 18.06 10.26
CA ASP A 468 5.53 17.42 9.60
C ASP A 468 4.55 18.45 8.99
N ARG A 469 4.66 19.71 9.42
CA ARG A 469 3.87 20.86 8.94
C ARG A 469 4.70 21.92 8.22
N ALA A 470 5.88 21.54 7.74
CA ALA A 470 6.80 22.41 7.01
C ALA A 470 6.80 22.03 5.52
N TRP A 471 6.40 22.93 4.64
CA TRP A 471 6.16 22.67 3.23
C TRP A 471 6.88 23.68 2.36
N PHE A 472 7.68 23.20 1.40
CA PHE A 472 8.27 24.05 0.38
C PHE A 472 7.39 24.13 -0.86
N THR A 473 7.31 25.31 -1.43
CA THR A 473 6.83 25.53 -2.80
C THR A 473 7.97 25.34 -3.80
N ALA A 474 7.65 25.20 -5.06
CA ALA A 474 8.63 25.02 -6.13
C ALA A 474 9.67 26.15 -6.21
N ASN A 475 9.31 27.38 -5.81
CA ASN A 475 10.23 28.52 -5.80
C ASN A 475 11.09 28.62 -4.53
N GLY A 476 11.05 27.63 -3.63
CA GLY A 476 11.85 27.57 -2.40
C GLY A 476 11.27 28.40 -1.23
N THR A 477 10.04 28.85 -1.29
CA THR A 477 9.34 29.44 -0.15
C THR A 477 8.89 28.35 0.81
N LEU A 478 9.18 28.51 2.11
CA LEU A 478 8.75 27.56 3.15
C LEU A 478 7.52 28.08 3.88
N PHE A 479 6.51 27.24 4.00
CA PHE A 479 5.35 27.46 4.87
C PHE A 479 5.44 26.50 6.07
N LEU A 480 5.20 27.03 7.27
CA LEU A 480 5.22 26.29 8.52
C LEU A 480 3.89 26.45 9.24
N GLY A 481 3.29 25.34 9.68
CA GLY A 481 2.04 25.29 10.42
C GLY A 481 0.85 24.78 9.63
N ALA A 482 0.92 24.73 8.30
CA ALA A 482 -0.12 24.15 7.47
C ALA A 482 -0.24 22.63 7.68
N TYR A 483 -1.47 22.13 7.73
CA TYR A 483 -1.75 20.69 7.74
C TYR A 483 -1.32 20.05 6.41
N TYR A 484 -1.69 20.69 5.30
CA TYR A 484 -1.27 20.34 3.96
C TYR A 484 -1.13 21.60 3.11
N LEU A 485 -0.17 21.60 2.19
CA LEU A 485 0.05 22.68 1.24
C LEU A 485 -0.15 22.18 -0.18
N ARG A 486 -1.07 22.80 -0.90
CA ARG A 486 -1.29 22.57 -2.33
C ARG A 486 -0.82 23.80 -3.10
N GLU A 487 0.11 23.59 -4.02
CA GLU A 487 0.55 24.60 -4.98
C GLU A 487 -0.19 24.37 -6.31
N THR A 488 -0.76 25.43 -6.85
CA THR A 488 -1.38 25.46 -8.18
C THR A 488 -0.61 26.45 -9.05
N GLU A 489 -0.92 26.52 -10.34
CA GLU A 489 -0.29 27.50 -11.23
C GLU A 489 -0.57 28.96 -10.79
N GLU A 490 -1.69 29.21 -10.17
CA GLU A 490 -2.16 30.56 -9.84
C GLU A 490 -1.94 30.91 -8.35
N ASP A 491 -1.92 29.92 -7.42
CA ASP A 491 -1.95 30.21 -5.98
C ASP A 491 -1.35 29.07 -5.14
N VAL A 492 -1.13 29.37 -3.86
CA VAL A 492 -0.70 28.42 -2.83
C VAL A 492 -1.80 28.30 -1.78
N LEU A 493 -2.42 27.14 -1.70
CA LEU A 493 -3.51 26.86 -0.78
C LEU A 493 -2.98 26.10 0.44
N ALA A 494 -3.17 26.65 1.62
CA ALA A 494 -2.84 26.01 2.89
C ALA A 494 -4.11 25.44 3.54
N GLU A 495 -4.16 24.13 3.70
CA GLU A 495 -5.16 23.49 4.54
C GLU A 495 -4.73 23.58 6.00
N LEU A 496 -5.64 23.99 6.87
CA LEU A 496 -5.38 24.17 8.30
C LEU A 496 -6.25 23.23 9.12
N MET A 497 -5.68 22.72 10.21
CA MET A 497 -6.47 21.98 11.20
C MET A 497 -7.27 22.94 12.07
N PRO A 498 -8.47 22.54 12.54
CA PRO A 498 -9.16 23.30 13.60
C PRO A 498 -8.24 23.53 14.79
N GLY A 499 -8.16 24.77 15.28
CA GLY A 499 -7.30 25.16 16.39
C GLY A 499 -5.84 25.45 16.01
N THR A 500 -5.48 25.51 14.72
CA THR A 500 -4.18 26.04 14.29
C THR A 500 -4.04 27.48 14.78
N THR A 501 -2.96 27.76 15.51
CA THR A 501 -2.67 29.10 16.08
C THR A 501 -1.54 29.81 15.37
N ASP A 502 -0.67 29.07 14.68
CA ASP A 502 0.57 29.58 14.09
C ASP A 502 0.68 29.14 12.64
N LEU A 503 0.78 30.12 11.75
CA LEU A 503 1.08 29.93 10.34
C LEU A 503 2.15 30.94 9.92
N TRP A 504 3.25 30.44 9.39
CA TRP A 504 4.41 31.25 9.03
C TRP A 504 4.84 31.01 7.60
N LYS A 505 5.39 32.05 6.99
CA LYS A 505 6.05 32.01 5.69
C LYS A 505 7.52 32.41 5.86
N TYR A 506 8.44 31.59 5.34
CA TYR A 506 9.85 31.91 5.24
C TYR A 506 10.23 32.15 3.77
N ALA A 507 10.79 33.32 3.49
CA ALA A 507 11.30 33.65 2.17
C ALA A 507 12.40 34.70 2.30
N ASN A 508 13.46 34.61 1.49
CA ASN A 508 14.56 35.57 1.44
C ASN A 508 15.15 35.86 2.84
N GLY A 509 15.39 34.83 3.62
CA GLY A 509 16.00 34.95 4.94
C GLY A 509 15.09 35.43 6.06
N THR A 510 13.80 35.60 5.83
CA THR A 510 12.89 36.25 6.80
C THR A 510 11.62 35.41 7.03
N TRP A 511 11.25 35.25 8.30
CA TRP A 511 9.97 34.72 8.73
C TRP A 511 8.90 35.82 8.79
N THR A 512 7.73 35.54 8.25
CA THR A 512 6.55 36.41 8.30
C THR A 512 5.36 35.61 8.81
N PRO A 513 4.70 36.04 9.89
CA PRO A 513 3.46 35.39 10.33
C PRO A 513 2.35 35.70 9.34
N LEU A 514 1.52 34.67 9.08
CA LEU A 514 0.38 34.79 8.18
C LEU A 514 -0.92 34.82 8.97
N PRO A 515 -1.94 35.53 8.50
CA PRO A 515 -3.24 35.56 9.15
C PRO A 515 -3.93 34.20 9.00
N ILE A 516 -4.53 33.74 10.09
CA ILE A 516 -5.34 32.53 10.10
C ILE A 516 -6.81 32.95 10.04
N PRO A 517 -7.56 32.55 8.99
CA PRO A 517 -8.97 32.92 8.89
C PRO A 517 -9.78 32.24 10.00
N THR A 518 -10.68 32.99 10.61
CA THR A 518 -11.67 32.40 11.51
C THR A 518 -12.79 31.77 10.69
N VAL A 519 -12.85 30.45 10.70
CA VAL A 519 -13.92 29.71 10.02
C VAL A 519 -14.94 29.25 11.06
N ALA A 520 -16.18 29.70 10.92
CA ALA A 520 -17.29 29.15 11.69
C ALA A 520 -17.66 27.79 11.08
N LEU A 521 -17.43 26.72 11.82
CA LEU A 521 -17.90 25.40 11.38
C LEU A 521 -19.43 25.39 11.35
N PRO A 522 -20.05 24.81 10.31
CA PRO A 522 -21.49 24.64 10.30
C PRO A 522 -21.93 23.78 11.48
N PRO A 523 -23.11 24.02 12.05
CA PRO A 523 -23.61 23.18 13.11
C PRO A 523 -23.79 21.74 12.59
N VAL A 524 -23.47 20.77 13.44
CA VAL A 524 -23.72 19.36 13.13
C VAL A 524 -25.23 19.18 12.91
N PRO A 525 -25.66 18.68 11.73
CA PRO A 525 -27.08 18.49 11.48
C PRO A 525 -27.66 17.45 12.44
N ARG A 526 -28.83 17.73 12.99
CA ARG A 526 -29.59 16.72 13.71
C ARG A 526 -30.34 15.86 12.71
N LEU A 527 -30.14 14.54 12.84
CA LEU A 527 -30.90 13.56 12.08
C LEU A 527 -32.17 13.23 12.93
N GLU A 528 -33.31 13.59 12.41
CA GLU A 528 -34.62 13.40 13.09
C GLU A 528 -35.60 12.70 12.14
N HIS A 529 -36.71 12.22 12.68
CA HIS A 529 -37.75 11.56 11.90
C HIS A 529 -37.32 10.26 11.18
N TRP A 530 -36.56 9.44 11.89
CA TRP A 530 -36.17 8.12 11.40
C TRP A 530 -37.41 7.26 11.11
N GLN A 531 -37.37 6.56 9.98
CA GLN A 531 -38.38 5.57 9.61
C GLN A 531 -37.67 4.23 9.40
N SER A 532 -38.34 3.15 9.78
CA SER A 532 -37.87 1.77 9.52
C SER A 532 -38.99 0.97 8.87
N ALA A 533 -38.62 0.05 8.00
CA ALA A 533 -39.54 -0.91 7.40
C ALA A 533 -38.89 -2.31 7.43
N PRO A 534 -39.68 -3.38 7.53
CA PRO A 534 -39.17 -4.73 7.30
C PRO A 534 -38.55 -4.86 5.91
N ALA A 535 -37.54 -5.72 5.78
CA ALA A 535 -36.85 -6.04 4.52
C ALA A 535 -36.78 -7.56 4.29
N ASP A 536 -37.86 -8.26 4.64
CA ASP A 536 -38.01 -9.72 4.60
C ASP A 536 -39.27 -10.17 3.84
N GLU A 537 -39.77 -9.32 2.94
CA GLU A 537 -40.97 -9.61 2.14
C GLU A 537 -40.81 -10.91 1.33
N GLU A 538 -39.60 -11.17 0.81
CA GLU A 538 -39.28 -12.36 0.03
C GLU A 538 -39.40 -13.66 0.83
N ALA A 539 -39.31 -13.60 2.14
CA ALA A 539 -39.48 -14.76 3.02
C ALA A 539 -40.97 -15.06 3.35
N GLN A 540 -41.88 -14.12 3.07
CA GLN A 540 -43.30 -14.26 3.44
C GLN A 540 -44.00 -15.28 2.54
N PRO A 541 -44.89 -16.15 3.10
CA PRO A 541 -45.59 -17.16 2.31
C PRO A 541 -46.36 -16.65 1.12
N VAL A 542 -46.87 -15.41 1.22
CA VAL A 542 -47.68 -14.76 0.18
C VAL A 542 -46.88 -14.00 -0.88
N TYR A 543 -45.57 -13.97 -0.79
CA TYR A 543 -44.72 -13.25 -1.74
C TYR A 543 -44.76 -13.88 -3.14
N ASP A 544 -44.92 -13.06 -4.16
CA ASP A 544 -44.97 -13.50 -5.55
C ASP A 544 -43.54 -13.80 -6.11
N THR A 545 -43.30 -15.07 -6.36
CA THR A 545 -42.01 -15.53 -6.93
C THR A 545 -42.08 -15.82 -8.43
N SER A 546 -43.13 -15.37 -9.12
CA SER A 546 -43.30 -15.66 -10.56
C SER A 546 -42.20 -15.12 -11.45
N ALA A 547 -41.46 -14.07 -11.01
CA ALA A 547 -40.31 -13.51 -11.69
C ALA A 547 -38.97 -14.17 -11.32
N TRP A 548 -38.98 -15.13 -10.39
CA TRP A 548 -37.75 -15.77 -9.95
C TRP A 548 -37.30 -16.87 -10.92
N THR A 549 -35.98 -17.10 -10.96
CA THR A 549 -35.42 -18.22 -11.71
C THR A 549 -35.69 -19.53 -10.98
N GLY A 550 -36.48 -20.40 -11.60
CA GLY A 550 -36.72 -21.75 -11.08
C GLY A 550 -35.50 -22.65 -11.33
N MET A 551 -35.08 -23.38 -10.28
CA MET A 551 -33.94 -24.30 -10.36
C MET A 551 -34.23 -25.58 -9.58
N TYR A 552 -33.60 -26.67 -10.01
CA TYR A 552 -33.80 -27.99 -9.38
C TYR A 552 -33.10 -28.09 -8.02
N GLN A 553 -31.96 -27.41 -7.88
CA GLN A 553 -31.17 -27.29 -6.66
C GLN A 553 -30.59 -25.87 -6.55
N PRO A 554 -30.26 -25.37 -5.35
CA PRO A 554 -29.59 -24.10 -5.21
C PRO A 554 -28.29 -24.07 -6.05
N MET A 555 -28.10 -23.01 -6.81
CA MET A 555 -26.90 -22.81 -7.64
C MET A 555 -26.00 -21.75 -6.99
N ASN A 556 -24.69 -21.93 -7.15
CA ASN A 556 -23.74 -20.91 -6.80
C ASN A 556 -23.92 -19.69 -7.71
N ARG A 557 -23.91 -18.49 -7.14
CA ARG A 557 -24.12 -17.23 -7.87
C ARG A 557 -23.02 -16.94 -8.91
N VAL A 558 -21.79 -17.42 -8.68
CA VAL A 558 -20.70 -17.35 -9.66
C VAL A 558 -21.11 -18.01 -10.98
N ALA A 559 -21.83 -19.13 -10.92
CA ALA A 559 -22.35 -19.81 -12.12
C ALA A 559 -23.43 -19.02 -12.84
N LEU A 560 -24.08 -18.08 -12.14
CA LEU A 560 -25.09 -17.16 -12.69
C LEU A 560 -24.48 -15.81 -13.09
N LEU A 561 -23.17 -15.61 -12.91
CA LEU A 561 -22.46 -14.33 -13.08
C LEU A 561 -23.07 -13.19 -12.26
N ASP A 562 -23.75 -13.53 -11.16
CA ASP A 562 -24.33 -12.57 -10.24
C ASP A 562 -23.26 -11.99 -9.32
N LYS A 563 -23.17 -10.66 -9.24
CA LYS A 563 -22.22 -9.91 -8.44
C LYS A 563 -22.85 -9.25 -7.21
N SER A 564 -24.13 -9.54 -6.94
CA SER A 564 -24.80 -8.97 -5.76
C SER A 564 -24.26 -9.59 -4.46
N GLY A 565 -24.25 -8.83 -3.36
CA GLY A 565 -23.82 -9.33 -2.04
C GLY A 565 -24.87 -10.21 -1.37
N TYR A 566 -26.13 -10.18 -1.85
CA TYR A 566 -27.22 -10.92 -1.25
C TYR A 566 -28.05 -11.65 -2.29
N ALA A 567 -28.52 -12.85 -1.93
CA ALA A 567 -29.44 -13.62 -2.75
C ALA A 567 -30.48 -14.34 -1.88
N TRP A 568 -31.72 -14.29 -2.31
CA TRP A 568 -32.79 -15.08 -1.74
C TRP A 568 -32.93 -16.41 -2.48
N TYR A 569 -32.96 -17.49 -1.70
CA TYR A 569 -33.36 -18.84 -2.16
C TYR A 569 -34.64 -19.21 -1.46
N ARG A 570 -35.56 -19.83 -2.18
CA ARG A 570 -36.87 -20.18 -1.61
C ARG A 570 -37.34 -21.54 -2.14
N THR A 571 -37.96 -22.32 -1.26
CA THR A 571 -38.63 -23.57 -1.60
C THR A 571 -39.86 -23.76 -0.74
N THR A 572 -40.71 -24.70 -1.12
CA THR A 572 -41.89 -25.10 -0.36
C THR A 572 -41.76 -26.54 0.09
N LEU A 573 -41.99 -26.81 1.35
CA LEU A 573 -42.12 -28.14 1.94
C LEU A 573 -43.58 -28.42 2.27
N HIS A 574 -44.04 -29.62 1.99
CA HIS A 574 -45.38 -30.06 2.36
C HIS A 574 -45.30 -31.02 3.57
N SER A 575 -46.15 -30.81 4.57
CA SER A 575 -46.30 -31.70 5.71
C SER A 575 -47.77 -32.06 5.90
N ASP A 576 -48.06 -33.34 6.14
CA ASP A 576 -49.41 -33.85 6.34
C ASP A 576 -49.96 -33.48 7.73
N SER A 577 -49.09 -33.18 8.68
CA SER A 577 -49.42 -32.85 10.08
C SER A 577 -48.50 -31.79 10.65
N ALA A 578 -48.90 -31.19 11.79
CA ALA A 578 -47.93 -30.41 12.56
C ALA A 578 -46.86 -31.34 13.12
N GLU A 579 -45.59 -31.09 12.77
CA GLU A 579 -44.46 -31.93 13.18
C GLU A 579 -43.18 -31.10 13.42
N GLU A 580 -42.33 -31.65 14.28
CA GLU A 580 -40.96 -31.14 14.44
C GLU A 580 -40.07 -31.75 13.35
N ALA A 581 -39.38 -30.93 12.61
CA ALA A 581 -38.47 -31.33 11.57
C ALA A 581 -37.07 -30.72 11.84
N THR A 582 -36.03 -31.34 11.25
CA THR A 582 -34.70 -30.79 11.25
C THR A 582 -34.35 -30.37 9.82
N LEU A 583 -34.10 -29.09 9.62
CA LEU A 583 -33.59 -28.57 8.34
C LEU A 583 -32.08 -28.40 8.43
N THR A 584 -31.36 -28.90 7.42
CA THR A 584 -29.92 -28.71 7.29
C THR A 584 -29.61 -28.09 5.95
N LEU A 585 -28.97 -26.95 5.98
CA LEU A 585 -28.37 -26.30 4.81
C LEU A 585 -26.90 -26.72 4.77
N THR A 586 -26.42 -27.19 3.65
CA THR A 586 -25.02 -27.61 3.45
C THR A 586 -24.35 -26.74 2.39
N ALA A 587 -23.03 -26.71 2.40
CA ALA A 587 -22.24 -25.93 1.44
C ALA A 587 -22.61 -24.45 1.38
N LEU A 588 -22.85 -23.86 2.55
CA LEU A 588 -23.18 -22.45 2.67
C LEU A 588 -21.93 -21.58 2.37
N ALA A 589 -22.15 -20.53 1.61
CA ALA A 589 -21.16 -19.47 1.41
C ALA A 589 -21.88 -18.11 1.40
N ASP A 590 -21.67 -17.20 2.34
CA ASP A 590 -20.76 -17.26 3.49
C ASP A 590 -21.58 -17.24 4.78
N ARG A 591 -22.56 -16.33 4.89
CA ARG A 591 -23.58 -16.32 5.94
C ARG A 591 -24.95 -16.64 5.35
N ALA A 592 -25.81 -17.16 6.19
CA ALA A 592 -27.19 -17.39 5.80
C ALA A 592 -28.17 -17.12 6.96
N LEU A 593 -29.31 -16.53 6.63
CA LEU A 593 -30.46 -16.48 7.49
C LEU A 593 -31.47 -17.49 6.98
N LEU A 594 -31.89 -18.41 7.85
CA LEU A 594 -32.94 -19.40 7.53
C LEU A 594 -34.27 -18.94 8.13
N LEU A 595 -35.25 -18.77 7.27
CA LEU A 595 -36.61 -18.39 7.67
C LEU A 595 -37.60 -19.50 7.27
N VAL A 596 -38.55 -19.77 8.13
CA VAL A 596 -39.63 -20.71 7.85
C VAL A 596 -40.96 -20.01 8.07
N ASN A 597 -41.80 -19.97 7.04
CA ASN A 597 -43.08 -19.27 7.03
C ASN A 597 -42.96 -17.77 7.43
N GLY A 598 -41.86 -17.12 7.04
CA GLY A 598 -41.57 -15.73 7.35
C GLY A 598 -40.92 -15.48 8.72
N GLU A 599 -40.74 -16.51 9.54
CA GLU A 599 -40.13 -16.40 10.86
C GLU A 599 -38.64 -16.82 10.80
N LEU A 600 -37.73 -15.99 11.34
CA LEU A 600 -36.30 -16.32 11.42
C LEU A 600 -36.09 -17.45 12.43
N VAL A 601 -35.55 -18.58 11.98
CA VAL A 601 -35.31 -19.77 12.82
C VAL A 601 -33.86 -20.04 13.12
N ALA A 602 -32.95 -19.62 12.24
CA ALA A 602 -31.51 -19.76 12.48
C ALA A 602 -30.69 -18.77 11.65
N VAL A 603 -29.50 -18.48 12.14
CA VAL A 603 -28.47 -17.67 11.45
C VAL A 603 -27.16 -18.46 11.48
N SER A 604 -26.49 -18.57 10.34
CA SER A 604 -25.11 -19.08 10.33
C SER A 604 -24.17 -17.93 10.72
N GLU A 605 -23.21 -18.23 11.57
CA GLU A 605 -22.10 -17.30 11.81
C GLU A 605 -21.17 -17.26 10.60
N ALA A 606 -20.61 -16.09 10.33
CA ALA A 606 -19.55 -15.97 9.33
C ALA A 606 -18.39 -16.91 9.72
N PRO A 607 -17.87 -17.73 8.80
CA PRO A 607 -16.70 -18.53 9.10
C PRO A 607 -15.52 -17.61 9.45
N ALA A 608 -14.65 -18.04 10.38
CA ALA A 608 -13.38 -17.36 10.60
C ALA A 608 -12.52 -17.46 9.32
N GLU A 609 -11.59 -16.51 9.15
CA GLU A 609 -10.70 -16.33 7.99
C GLU A 609 -10.04 -17.63 7.45
N GLU A 610 -9.99 -18.68 8.24
CA GLU A 610 -9.33 -19.95 7.92
C GLU A 610 -10.29 -21.11 7.60
N ARG A 611 -11.60 -20.91 7.51
CA ARG A 611 -12.50 -22.03 7.26
C ARG A 611 -12.52 -22.48 5.81
N LEU A 612 -11.74 -23.52 5.57
CA LEU A 612 -11.81 -24.38 4.39
C LEU A 612 -12.87 -25.52 4.53
N ALA A 613 -13.62 -25.56 5.63
CA ALA A 613 -14.65 -26.57 5.87
C ALA A 613 -15.99 -26.10 5.29
N ASP A 614 -16.75 -27.03 4.70
CA ASP A 614 -18.09 -26.77 4.22
C ASP A 614 -18.99 -26.30 5.38
N PRO A 615 -19.34 -25.00 5.46
CA PRO A 615 -20.21 -24.54 6.53
C PRO A 615 -21.61 -25.14 6.35
N SER A 616 -22.18 -25.58 7.42
CA SER A 616 -23.57 -26.07 7.45
C SER A 616 -24.36 -25.38 8.55
N LEU A 617 -25.64 -25.15 8.30
CA LEU A 617 -26.58 -24.61 9.27
C LEU A 617 -27.67 -25.64 9.53
N THR A 618 -27.84 -26.09 10.77
CA THR A 618 -28.90 -27.03 11.16
C THR A 618 -29.84 -26.36 12.16
N ALA A 619 -31.13 -26.43 11.90
CA ALA A 619 -32.15 -25.89 12.77
C ALA A 619 -33.31 -26.87 12.98
N ARG A 620 -33.86 -26.89 14.18
CA ARG A 620 -35.13 -27.54 14.47
C ARG A 620 -36.27 -26.56 14.17
N VAL A 621 -37.28 -27.00 13.43
CA VAL A 621 -38.38 -26.17 13.00
C VAL A 621 -39.69 -26.93 13.20
N THR A 622 -40.76 -26.18 13.47
CA THR A 622 -42.11 -26.74 13.53
C THR A 622 -42.81 -26.50 12.19
N LEU A 623 -43.09 -27.56 11.45
CA LEU A 623 -43.87 -27.47 10.20
C LEU A 623 -45.38 -27.47 10.53
N LYS A 624 -46.16 -26.71 9.74
CA LYS A 624 -47.61 -26.68 9.78
C LYS A 624 -48.18 -27.73 8.81
N PRO A 625 -49.40 -28.23 9.03
CA PRO A 625 -50.09 -29.02 8.00
C PRO A 625 -50.23 -28.21 6.71
N GLY A 626 -49.95 -28.82 5.58
CA GLY A 626 -49.96 -28.18 4.26
C GLY A 626 -48.59 -27.64 3.85
N GLU A 627 -48.62 -26.54 3.12
CA GLU A 627 -47.40 -25.90 2.58
C GLU A 627 -46.67 -25.06 3.62
N ASN A 628 -45.33 -25.23 3.67
CA ASN A 628 -44.43 -24.45 4.49
C ASN A 628 -43.39 -23.82 3.58
N THR A 629 -43.29 -22.52 3.63
CA THR A 629 -42.25 -21.76 2.92
C THR A 629 -40.94 -21.84 3.68
N VAL A 630 -39.87 -22.29 3.02
CA VAL A 630 -38.50 -22.20 3.51
C VAL A 630 -37.76 -21.16 2.66
N ALA A 631 -37.28 -20.13 3.27
CA ALA A 631 -36.52 -19.05 2.63
C ALA A 631 -35.12 -18.94 3.26
N VAL A 632 -34.12 -18.70 2.42
CA VAL A 632 -32.74 -18.48 2.85
C VAL A 632 -32.25 -17.19 2.22
N LEU A 633 -31.84 -16.24 3.05
CA LEU A 633 -31.06 -15.10 2.61
C LEU A 633 -29.58 -15.47 2.72
N SER A 634 -28.91 -15.57 1.60
CA SER A 634 -27.45 -15.79 1.53
C SER A 634 -26.75 -14.44 1.42
N ASP A 635 -25.72 -14.25 2.25
CA ASP A 635 -24.85 -13.10 2.26
C ASP A 635 -23.45 -13.53 1.76
N ASP A 636 -23.05 -12.98 0.63
CA ASP A 636 -21.74 -13.22 0.02
C ASP A 636 -20.75 -12.16 0.50
N MET A 637 -19.76 -12.58 1.25
CA MET A 637 -18.72 -11.72 1.80
C MET A 637 -17.50 -11.56 0.88
N GLY A 638 -17.61 -11.90 -0.40
CA GLY A 638 -16.57 -11.84 -1.41
C GLY A 638 -15.80 -13.16 -1.57
N HIS A 639 -15.11 -13.29 -2.70
CA HIS A 639 -14.29 -14.48 -2.98
C HIS A 639 -12.92 -14.36 -2.32
N LEU A 640 -12.38 -15.50 -1.87
CA LEU A 640 -11.03 -15.56 -1.33
C LEU A 640 -10.00 -15.13 -2.39
N LYS A 641 -8.97 -14.37 -1.97
CA LYS A 641 -7.91 -13.89 -2.87
C LYS A 641 -6.92 -14.96 -3.33
N GLY A 642 -6.83 -16.09 -2.66
CA GLY A 642 -5.84 -17.13 -2.96
C GLY A 642 -6.29 -18.11 -4.04
N ALA A 643 -5.53 -18.26 -5.11
CA ALA A 643 -5.83 -19.27 -6.15
C ALA A 643 -5.85 -20.71 -5.61
N TRP A 644 -5.14 -21.01 -4.52
CA TRP A 644 -5.17 -22.28 -3.81
C TRP A 644 -6.45 -22.49 -2.98
N GLN A 645 -7.14 -21.41 -2.64
CA GLN A 645 -8.39 -21.41 -1.89
C GLN A 645 -9.60 -21.80 -2.77
N PHE A 646 -9.45 -21.68 -4.10
CA PHE A 646 -10.47 -22.09 -5.06
C PHE A 646 -10.44 -23.60 -5.39
N ARG A 647 -9.42 -24.35 -4.92
CA ARG A 647 -9.29 -25.78 -5.24
C ARG A 647 -10.38 -26.69 -4.64
N GLY A 648 -11.04 -26.26 -3.57
CA GLY A 648 -12.11 -27.02 -2.94
C GLY A 648 -13.49 -26.83 -3.56
N ARG A 649 -13.64 -25.89 -4.50
CA ARG A 649 -14.95 -25.53 -5.11
C ARG A 649 -14.89 -25.63 -6.64
N ARG A 650 -14.46 -26.78 -7.17
CA ARG A 650 -14.70 -27.10 -8.59
C ARG A 650 -16.21 -27.30 -8.78
N LEU A 651 -16.81 -26.63 -9.77
CA LEU A 651 -18.20 -26.88 -10.19
C LEU A 651 -18.48 -28.35 -10.52
N GLU A 652 -17.44 -29.17 -10.69
CA GLU A 652 -17.54 -30.63 -10.91
C GLU A 652 -17.75 -31.43 -9.60
N GLU A 653 -17.37 -30.89 -8.42
CA GLU A 653 -17.63 -31.55 -7.13
C GLU A 653 -19.07 -31.32 -6.66
N ASP A 654 -19.68 -30.17 -7.04
CA ASP A 654 -21.10 -29.89 -6.82
C ASP A 654 -22.05 -30.80 -7.63
N LYS A 655 -21.53 -31.58 -8.59
CA LYS A 655 -22.31 -32.59 -9.33
C LYS A 655 -22.43 -33.92 -8.60
N LYS A 656 -21.81 -34.08 -7.44
CA LYS A 656 -21.82 -35.34 -6.67
C LYS A 656 -22.52 -35.24 -5.31
N GLY A 657 -23.15 -34.08 -4.99
CA GLY A 657 -23.95 -33.90 -3.79
C GLY A 657 -25.43 -34.16 -4.00
#